data_4a7fe2966162703721e4549cd34f403b
#
_entry.id   4a7fe2966162703721e4549cd34f403b
#
_cell.length_a   1.000
_cell.length_b   1.000
_cell.length_c   1.000
_cell.angle_alpha   90.00
_cell.angle_beta   90.00
_cell.angle_gamma   90.00
#
_symmetry.space_group_name_H-M   'P 1'
#
loop_
_entity.id
_entity.type
_entity.pdbx_description
1 polymer ?
#
loop_
_entity_poly.entity_id
_entity_poly.type
_entity_poly.pdbx_seq_one_letter_code
_entity_poly.pdbx_strand_id
1 'polypeptide(L)'
;MFLKNHVEQKKKLASERQKPKTARGFFYKIVSGVSISCVLLFSAISVALATDSYPNNLYWGDTHVHTYLSSDAYSTGTRITLDQAYRFAKGERVIASGGRYASLRRPLDFLMIADHAEDMGAFAALSEGEKVIKDKNKLAELIKSLVSLPTAKDIVNSKTEDEFVRLQNKLVYAKGLKQTKFNLDQSFRRKVWDHVVDEAERHYEPGKFTTFVGYEFSASNNGMTHRNILFLGSPDQTKSILPFSAYHSNDPNDLWDFMAQYKSETGGDVISIPHNSNLSRGQMFKNETFDGDRLSYSYIKTRAEFEPVIEITQYKGDSETHPLISPSDDYADYERGWYDSLIGSNNDSIATKKEIAKNSYVRSILKNGLRLESQFEINPFKIGLIGSTDTHTGLATAEEDNFWGGLAYEEPSPYRARGYTLNSGSAGYAAVWADRNTREAIFSAIKRKEVYATTGTRITLRFFAGWDFQASDLDQPNFIELAYKKGVPMGGDISRSQKRKPPLFVVTASKDPLEANLEKIQIIKGWQNKDGILQEKIFDVAVAPLIKKCLKTDEKNCSLTLSQAGSYSNGDGSESLQAFWEDPDFDSDEYSFYYVRVLQIPTPRWTTYDAALFNKDYSANQLVSERAYSSPIWYSP
;
A
#
# COMPACT_ATOMS: atom_id res chain seq x y z
N MET A 1 0.23 -48.77 -3.64
CA MET A 1 1.33 -49.69 -3.75
C MET A 1 2.56 -48.96 -4.29
N PHE A 2 2.92 -47.80 -3.72
CA PHE A 2 4.10 -46.99 -4.07
C PHE A 2 4.56 -46.17 -2.86
N LEU A 3 4.78 -46.82 -1.73
CA LEU A 3 5.22 -46.15 -0.48
C LEU A 3 6.05 -47.13 0.38
N LYS A 4 7.01 -47.84 -0.23
CA LYS A 4 7.89 -48.75 0.53
C LYS A 4 9.39 -48.76 0.10
N ASN A 5 9.83 -47.94 -0.86
CA ASN A 5 11.20 -47.98 -1.38
C ASN A 5 12.13 -46.81 -1.00
N HIS A 6 11.77 -45.98 -0.03
CA HIS A 6 12.61 -44.79 0.33
C HIS A 6 13.30 -44.88 1.70
N VAL A 7 13.18 -46.01 2.43
CA VAL A 7 13.79 -46.15 3.78
C VAL A 7 15.08 -46.97 3.77
N GLU A 8 15.40 -47.72 2.72
CA GLU A 8 16.59 -48.57 2.70
C GLU A 8 17.87 -47.96 2.10
N GLN A 9 17.83 -46.79 1.45
CA GLN A 9 19.02 -46.13 0.91
C GLN A 9 19.80 -45.23 1.89
N LYS A 10 19.27 -44.95 3.07
CA LYS A 10 19.94 -44.09 4.08
C LYS A 10 20.80 -44.84 5.11
N LYS A 11 20.92 -46.15 5.03
CA LYS A 11 21.71 -46.95 6.00
C LYS A 11 23.07 -47.45 5.49
N LYS A 12 23.57 -47.06 4.30
CA LYS A 12 24.82 -47.58 3.72
C LYS A 12 25.98 -46.60 3.55
N LEU A 13 25.90 -45.38 4.16
CA LEU A 13 26.94 -44.33 4.04
C LEU A 13 27.48 -43.85 5.39
N ALA A 14 27.51 -44.72 6.41
CA ALA A 14 28.04 -44.38 7.72
C ALA A 14 29.03 -45.42 8.25
N SER A 15 30.07 -45.74 7.47
CA SER A 15 31.22 -46.47 8.00
C SER A 15 32.39 -46.32 7.05
N GLU A 16 33.23 -45.28 7.26
CA GLU A 16 34.66 -45.26 6.94
C GLU A 16 35.25 -43.93 7.40
N ARG A 17 35.63 -43.90 8.68
CA ARG A 17 36.57 -42.91 9.20
C ARG A 17 37.95 -43.54 9.28
N GLN A 18 38.91 -43.06 8.53
CA GLN A 18 40.32 -43.28 8.79
C GLN A 18 41.00 -42.05 9.39
N LYS A 19 41.79 -42.33 10.43
CA LYS A 19 42.57 -41.36 11.24
C LYS A 19 43.87 -40.95 10.53
N PRO A 20 44.46 -39.78 10.83
CA PRO A 20 45.71 -39.33 10.23
C PRO A 20 46.95 -39.88 10.96
N LYS A 21 48.02 -40.16 10.19
CA LYS A 21 49.36 -40.49 10.70
C LYS A 21 50.26 -39.26 10.72
N THR A 22 50.89 -39.09 11.85
CA THR A 22 52.02 -38.20 12.14
C THR A 22 53.31 -38.59 11.44
N ALA A 23 54.07 -37.61 10.93
CA ALA A 23 55.53 -37.77 10.70
C ALA A 23 56.25 -36.45 11.03
N ARG A 24 57.28 -36.63 11.89
CA ARG A 24 58.23 -35.62 12.38
C ARG A 24 59.39 -35.44 11.42
N GLY A 25 59.87 -34.20 11.27
CA GLY A 25 61.29 -33.84 11.40
C GLY A 25 62.14 -33.81 10.15
N PHE A 26 62.71 -32.64 9.81
CA PHE A 26 64.18 -32.45 9.85
C PHE A 26 64.52 -30.95 9.63
N PHE A 27 65.43 -30.48 10.47
CA PHE A 27 66.10 -29.17 10.40
C PHE A 27 67.10 -29.10 9.24
N TYR A 28 67.27 -27.95 8.58
CA TYR A 28 68.57 -27.39 8.21
C TYR A 28 68.54 -25.87 8.12
N LYS A 29 69.50 -25.25 8.84
CA LYS A 29 69.85 -23.83 8.78
C LYS A 29 70.67 -23.53 7.54
N ILE A 30 70.43 -22.39 6.87
CA ILE A 30 71.50 -21.63 6.22
C ILE A 30 71.18 -20.15 6.47
N VAL A 31 72.23 -19.44 6.95
CA VAL A 31 72.31 -18.01 7.22
C VAL A 31 72.96 -17.33 6.03
N SER A 32 72.41 -16.22 5.59
CA SER A 32 73.14 -15.01 5.12
C SER A 32 72.11 -14.00 4.56
N GLY A 33 71.85 -12.95 5.14
CA GLY A 33 72.23 -11.60 5.15
C GLY A 33 71.90 -10.86 3.86
N VAL A 34 71.03 -9.87 3.96
CA VAL A 34 71.18 -8.54 3.34
C VAL A 34 69.91 -7.69 3.55
N SER A 35 70.14 -6.52 4.15
CA SER A 35 69.44 -5.24 4.04
C SER A 35 67.92 -5.15 4.33
N ILE A 36 67.68 -4.58 5.46
CA ILE A 36 66.44 -3.96 5.90
C ILE A 36 66.13 -2.71 5.05
N SER A 37 65.08 -2.75 4.27
CA SER A 37 64.35 -1.56 3.82
C SER A 37 62.98 -1.61 4.44
N CYS A 38 62.75 -0.90 5.54
CA CYS A 38 61.47 -0.62 6.14
C CYS A 38 60.63 0.21 5.19
N VAL A 39 59.72 -0.42 4.44
CA VAL A 39 58.57 0.25 3.87
C VAL A 39 57.42 0.02 4.86
N LEU A 40 57.18 1.00 5.71
CA LEU A 40 55.97 1.12 6.51
C LEU A 40 54.78 1.33 5.55
N LEU A 41 54.14 0.25 5.13
CA LEU A 41 52.80 0.29 4.58
C LEU A 41 51.84 0.56 5.77
N PHE A 42 51.50 1.82 6.01
CA PHE A 42 50.34 2.20 6.76
C PHE A 42 49.11 1.68 5.98
N SER A 43 48.66 0.49 6.28
CA SER A 43 47.29 0.07 5.99
C SER A 43 46.39 0.93 6.85
N ALA A 44 45.92 2.04 6.31
CA ALA A 44 44.80 2.76 6.88
C ALA A 44 43.58 1.82 6.81
N ILE A 45 43.38 1.03 7.84
CA ILE A 45 42.09 0.42 8.12
C ILE A 45 41.20 1.59 8.48
N SER A 46 40.48 2.12 7.47
CA SER A 46 39.33 2.96 7.70
C SER A 46 38.32 2.06 8.43
N VAL A 47 38.36 2.09 9.76
CA VAL A 47 37.20 1.69 10.54
C VAL A 47 36.16 2.76 10.20
N ALA A 48 35.33 2.45 9.22
CA ALA A 48 34.07 3.14 9.07
C ALA A 48 33.34 2.90 10.39
N LEU A 49 33.40 3.88 11.30
CA LEU A 49 32.43 3.98 12.36
C LEU A 49 31.08 3.90 11.64
N ALA A 50 30.38 2.78 11.80
CA ALA A 50 28.99 2.72 11.45
C ALA A 50 28.32 3.79 12.33
N THR A 51 28.17 4.99 11.79
CA THR A 51 27.23 5.94 12.34
C THR A 51 25.90 5.23 12.25
N ASP A 52 25.24 5.03 13.39
CA ASP A 52 23.87 4.53 13.43
C ASP A 52 23.08 5.39 12.44
N SER A 53 22.86 4.85 11.25
CA SER A 53 22.19 5.56 10.17
C SER A 53 20.70 5.35 10.39
N TYR A 54 20.06 6.35 10.95
CA TYR A 54 18.61 6.36 11.09
C TYR A 54 17.96 6.67 9.74
N PRO A 55 16.76 6.10 9.45
CA PRO A 55 16.02 6.40 8.23
C PRO A 55 15.64 7.88 8.13
N ASN A 56 16.42 8.67 7.39
CA ASN A 56 16.26 10.12 7.28
C ASN A 56 15.63 10.58 5.96
N ASN A 57 15.59 9.70 4.96
CA ASN A 57 15.04 10.03 3.66
C ASN A 57 13.61 9.53 3.54
N LEU A 58 12.74 10.40 3.03
CA LEU A 58 11.35 10.08 2.75
C LEU A 58 11.19 9.80 1.26
N TYR A 59 10.69 8.62 0.93
CA TYR A 59 10.44 8.18 -0.44
C TYR A 59 8.95 8.02 -0.69
N TRP A 60 8.49 8.53 -1.83
CA TRP A 60 7.12 8.51 -2.28
C TRP A 60 6.93 7.52 -3.40
N GLY A 61 5.94 6.67 -3.31
CA GLY A 61 5.68 5.70 -4.35
C GLY A 61 4.27 5.15 -4.36
N ASP A 62 4.08 4.24 -5.29
CA ASP A 62 2.83 3.55 -5.49
C ASP A 62 3.11 2.05 -5.66
N THR A 63 2.39 1.23 -4.91
CA THR A 63 2.54 -0.24 -4.95
C THR A 63 1.38 -0.92 -5.67
N HIS A 64 0.53 -0.15 -6.39
CA HIS A 64 -0.68 -0.69 -6.98
C HIS A 64 -1.10 0.06 -8.25
N VAL A 65 -0.54 -0.35 -9.38
CA VAL A 65 -0.84 0.23 -10.71
C VAL A 65 -1.09 -0.89 -11.70
N HIS A 66 -2.17 -0.77 -12.48
CA HIS A 66 -2.51 -1.69 -13.56
C HIS A 66 -2.18 -1.10 -14.92
N THR A 67 -1.67 -1.95 -15.80
CA THR A 67 -1.35 -1.61 -17.18
C THR A 67 -2.27 -2.34 -18.17
N TYR A 68 -1.92 -2.28 -19.45
CA TYR A 68 -2.63 -3.04 -20.49
C TYR A 68 -2.58 -4.58 -20.29
N LEU A 69 -1.76 -5.09 -19.37
CA LEU A 69 -1.67 -6.51 -19.07
C LEU A 69 -2.80 -6.99 -18.15
N SER A 70 -3.42 -6.12 -17.36
CA SER A 70 -4.62 -6.45 -16.60
C SER A 70 -5.82 -6.55 -17.55
N SER A 71 -6.55 -7.67 -17.48
CA SER A 71 -7.69 -7.93 -18.39
C SER A 71 -8.79 -6.89 -18.30
N ASP A 72 -9.04 -6.34 -17.11
CA ASP A 72 -10.03 -5.29 -16.88
C ASP A 72 -9.53 -3.90 -17.29
N ALA A 73 -8.29 -3.55 -17.00
CA ALA A 73 -7.68 -2.33 -17.51
C ALA A 73 -7.73 -2.32 -19.05
N TYR A 74 -7.33 -3.43 -19.69
CA TYR A 74 -7.41 -3.55 -21.13
C TYR A 74 -8.84 -3.40 -21.67
N SER A 75 -9.80 -4.12 -21.06
CA SER A 75 -11.21 -4.10 -21.50
C SER A 75 -11.89 -2.75 -21.26
N THR A 76 -11.40 -1.95 -20.31
CA THR A 76 -11.88 -0.58 -20.05
C THR A 76 -11.14 0.50 -20.85
N GLY A 77 -10.24 0.10 -21.74
CA GLY A 77 -9.63 0.96 -22.74
C GLY A 77 -8.15 1.28 -22.52
N THR A 78 -7.52 0.79 -21.45
CA THR A 78 -6.11 1.05 -21.16
C THR A 78 -5.19 0.43 -22.19
N ARG A 79 -4.25 1.24 -22.68
CA ARG A 79 -3.21 0.84 -23.66
C ARG A 79 -1.82 1.27 -23.21
N ILE A 80 -1.69 1.80 -21.99
CA ILE A 80 -0.40 2.15 -21.39
C ILE A 80 0.36 0.86 -21.10
N THR A 81 1.58 0.78 -21.63
CA THR A 81 2.51 -0.34 -21.40
C THR A 81 3.25 -0.19 -20.08
N LEU A 82 3.93 -1.25 -19.61
CA LEU A 82 4.79 -1.18 -18.43
C LEU A 82 5.87 -0.09 -18.57
N ASP A 83 6.53 -0.01 -19.74
CA ASP A 83 7.49 1.06 -20.05
C ASP A 83 6.90 2.45 -19.83
N GLN A 84 5.72 2.70 -20.40
CA GLN A 84 5.06 4.00 -20.29
C GLN A 84 4.65 4.32 -18.85
N ALA A 85 4.17 3.32 -18.07
CA ALA A 85 3.81 3.51 -16.68
C ALA A 85 5.03 3.85 -15.81
N TYR A 86 6.17 3.16 -15.99
CA TYR A 86 7.42 3.50 -15.29
C TYR A 86 7.95 4.88 -15.69
N ARG A 87 7.94 5.22 -16.97
CA ARG A 87 8.36 6.55 -17.46
C ARG A 87 7.48 7.67 -16.90
N PHE A 88 6.15 7.43 -16.86
CA PHE A 88 5.22 8.36 -16.24
C PHE A 88 5.53 8.58 -14.75
N ALA A 89 5.75 7.50 -13.98
CA ALA A 89 6.13 7.59 -12.57
C ALA A 89 7.44 8.34 -12.35
N LYS A 90 8.40 8.23 -13.30
CA LYS A 90 9.65 9.02 -13.30
C LYS A 90 9.44 10.50 -13.68
N GLY A 91 8.18 10.93 -13.93
CA GLY A 91 7.85 12.31 -14.31
C GLY A 91 7.95 12.61 -15.80
N GLU A 92 8.18 11.60 -16.64
CA GLU A 92 8.18 11.79 -18.08
C GLU A 92 6.76 12.01 -18.62
N ARG A 93 6.67 12.79 -19.67
CA ARG A 93 5.42 13.01 -20.38
C ARG A 93 5.09 11.81 -21.26
N VAL A 94 3.90 11.22 -21.09
CA VAL A 94 3.39 10.10 -21.87
C VAL A 94 2.07 10.48 -22.57
N ILE A 95 1.65 9.68 -23.56
CA ILE A 95 0.33 9.82 -24.17
C ILE A 95 -0.59 8.83 -23.46
N ALA A 96 -1.60 9.33 -22.74
CA ALA A 96 -2.64 8.54 -22.10
C ALA A 96 -3.49 7.78 -23.13
N SER A 97 -4.24 6.78 -22.70
CA SER A 97 -5.05 5.93 -23.59
C SER A 97 -6.12 6.71 -24.35
N GLY A 98 -6.63 7.81 -23.78
CA GLY A 98 -7.54 8.76 -24.45
C GLY A 98 -6.87 9.69 -25.47
N GLY A 99 -5.55 9.59 -25.64
CA GLY A 99 -4.79 10.34 -26.63
C GLY A 99 -4.30 11.72 -26.17
N ARG A 100 -4.44 12.06 -24.90
CA ARG A 100 -3.92 13.31 -24.33
C ARG A 100 -2.55 13.09 -23.68
N TYR A 101 -1.77 14.16 -23.56
CA TYR A 101 -0.51 14.12 -22.83
C TYR A 101 -0.77 14.17 -21.32
N ALA A 102 -0.14 13.26 -20.58
CA ALA A 102 -0.14 13.19 -19.14
C ALA A 102 1.28 13.29 -18.59
N SER A 103 1.46 13.90 -17.42
CA SER A 103 2.70 13.90 -16.66
C SER A 103 2.40 14.17 -15.19
N LEU A 104 3.24 13.65 -14.30
CA LEU A 104 3.23 14.03 -12.88
C LEU A 104 3.82 15.42 -12.69
N ARG A 105 3.37 16.17 -11.70
CA ARG A 105 4.03 17.42 -11.27
C ARG A 105 5.37 17.13 -10.61
N ARG A 106 5.47 16.03 -9.88
CA ARG A 106 6.69 15.54 -9.22
C ARG A 106 6.82 14.04 -9.44
N PRO A 107 8.00 13.54 -9.83
CA PRO A 107 8.25 12.12 -9.93
C PRO A 107 7.91 11.37 -8.63
N LEU A 108 7.62 10.08 -8.75
CA LEU A 108 7.68 9.13 -7.65
C LEU A 108 9.12 8.63 -7.48
N ASP A 109 9.43 8.14 -6.29
CA ASP A 109 10.74 7.55 -5.98
C ASP A 109 10.75 6.04 -6.22
N PHE A 110 9.57 5.40 -6.15
CA PHE A 110 9.43 3.97 -6.44
C PHE A 110 8.05 3.64 -7.01
N LEU A 111 7.98 2.52 -7.74
CA LEU A 111 6.74 2.00 -8.31
C LEU A 111 6.76 0.47 -8.34
N MET A 112 5.60 -0.13 -8.05
CA MET A 112 5.27 -1.51 -8.41
C MET A 112 4.08 -1.53 -9.35
N ILE A 113 4.24 -2.16 -10.50
CA ILE A 113 3.10 -2.52 -11.36
C ILE A 113 2.54 -3.84 -10.81
N ALA A 114 1.24 -3.86 -10.55
CA ALA A 114 0.52 -4.94 -9.90
C ALA A 114 -0.62 -5.48 -10.79
N ASP A 115 -0.31 -5.79 -12.05
CA ASP A 115 -1.31 -6.36 -12.96
C ASP A 115 -1.89 -7.66 -12.39
N HIS A 116 -3.20 -7.89 -12.59
CA HIS A 116 -3.89 -9.09 -12.13
C HIS A 116 -3.21 -10.37 -12.63
N ALA A 117 -2.94 -11.32 -11.72
CA ALA A 117 -2.37 -12.63 -12.08
C ALA A 117 -3.33 -13.44 -12.96
N GLU A 118 -4.62 -13.19 -12.81
CA GLU A 118 -5.70 -13.81 -13.58
C GLU A 118 -5.69 -13.30 -15.02
N ASP A 119 -5.38 -14.21 -15.96
CA ASP A 119 -5.35 -13.92 -17.41
C ASP A 119 -4.40 -12.77 -17.81
N MET A 120 -3.30 -12.56 -17.06
CA MET A 120 -2.31 -11.52 -17.33
C MET A 120 -1.87 -11.52 -18.80
N GLY A 121 -2.05 -10.38 -19.47
CA GLY A 121 -1.66 -10.17 -20.87
C GLY A 121 -2.56 -10.85 -21.91
N ALA A 122 -3.54 -11.67 -21.50
CA ALA A 122 -4.35 -12.45 -22.43
C ALA A 122 -5.17 -11.58 -23.40
N PHE A 123 -5.79 -10.51 -22.90
CA PHE A 123 -6.64 -9.64 -23.73
C PHE A 123 -5.83 -8.85 -24.75
N ALA A 124 -4.66 -8.37 -24.39
CA ALA A 124 -3.74 -7.72 -25.30
C ALA A 124 -3.32 -8.66 -26.43
N ALA A 125 -2.82 -9.85 -26.09
CA ALA A 125 -2.39 -10.86 -27.04
C ALA A 125 -3.53 -11.34 -27.96
N LEU A 126 -4.73 -11.55 -27.42
CA LEU A 126 -5.92 -11.92 -28.21
C LEU A 126 -6.30 -10.82 -29.23
N SER A 127 -6.20 -9.55 -28.84
CA SER A 127 -6.51 -8.44 -29.77
C SER A 127 -5.51 -8.30 -30.91
N GLU A 128 -4.27 -8.78 -30.69
CA GLU A 128 -3.21 -8.86 -31.70
C GLU A 128 -3.27 -10.15 -32.54
N GLY A 129 -4.25 -11.01 -32.26
CA GLY A 129 -4.49 -12.25 -33.00
C GLY A 129 -3.59 -13.43 -32.53
N GLU A 130 -2.92 -13.30 -31.38
CA GLU A 130 -2.15 -14.40 -30.81
C GLU A 130 -3.08 -15.55 -30.36
N LYS A 131 -2.65 -16.79 -30.59
CA LYS A 131 -3.41 -18.00 -30.23
C LYS A 131 -3.08 -18.44 -28.80
N VAL A 132 -3.53 -17.70 -27.80
CA VAL A 132 -3.25 -17.98 -26.37
C VAL A 132 -4.21 -18.99 -25.74
N ILE A 133 -5.26 -19.41 -26.47
CA ILE A 133 -6.31 -20.33 -26.03
C ILE A 133 -6.44 -21.47 -27.04
N LYS A 134 -6.56 -22.70 -26.55
CA LYS A 134 -6.67 -23.90 -27.41
C LYS A 134 -8.01 -24.04 -28.13
N ASP A 135 -9.09 -23.56 -27.53
CA ASP A 135 -10.44 -23.62 -28.12
C ASP A 135 -10.62 -22.53 -29.21
N LYS A 136 -10.61 -22.98 -30.48
CA LYS A 136 -10.69 -22.09 -31.64
C LYS A 136 -12.02 -21.32 -31.75
N ASN A 137 -13.15 -21.93 -31.33
CA ASN A 137 -14.45 -21.28 -31.42
C ASN A 137 -14.55 -20.17 -30.35
N LYS A 138 -14.17 -20.46 -29.13
CA LYS A 138 -14.08 -19.50 -28.02
C LYS A 138 -13.08 -18.39 -28.35
N LEU A 139 -11.94 -18.73 -28.97
CA LEU A 139 -10.93 -17.76 -29.40
C LEU A 139 -11.54 -16.75 -30.41
N ALA A 140 -12.23 -17.22 -31.44
CA ALA A 140 -12.83 -16.36 -32.46
C ALA A 140 -13.92 -15.42 -31.89
N GLU A 141 -14.74 -15.93 -30.95
CA GLU A 141 -15.76 -15.15 -30.27
C GLU A 141 -15.14 -14.06 -29.38
N LEU A 142 -14.10 -14.39 -28.63
CA LEU A 142 -13.38 -13.44 -27.76
C LEU A 142 -12.69 -12.35 -28.57
N ILE A 143 -11.97 -12.70 -29.63
CA ILE A 143 -11.32 -11.72 -30.51
C ILE A 143 -12.38 -10.77 -31.09
N LYS A 144 -13.50 -11.29 -31.61
CA LYS A 144 -14.59 -10.48 -32.13
C LYS A 144 -15.14 -9.53 -31.07
N SER A 145 -15.33 -10.02 -29.84
CA SER A 145 -15.83 -9.20 -28.73
C SER A 145 -14.84 -8.10 -28.34
N LEU A 146 -13.55 -8.41 -28.19
CA LEU A 146 -12.51 -7.45 -27.81
C LEU A 146 -12.30 -6.36 -28.89
N VAL A 147 -12.24 -6.77 -30.16
CA VAL A 147 -12.04 -5.83 -31.28
C VAL A 147 -13.25 -4.90 -31.46
N SER A 148 -14.44 -5.31 -31.02
CA SER A 148 -15.65 -4.49 -31.09
C SER A 148 -15.80 -3.48 -29.96
N LEU A 149 -14.94 -3.53 -28.93
CA LEU A 149 -14.99 -2.59 -27.82
C LEU A 149 -14.57 -1.19 -28.26
N PRO A 150 -15.24 -0.15 -27.74
CA PRO A 150 -14.75 1.21 -27.93
C PRO A 150 -13.41 1.39 -27.21
N THR A 151 -12.55 2.21 -27.76
CA THR A 151 -11.31 2.61 -27.09
C THR A 151 -11.58 3.70 -26.05
N ALA A 152 -10.68 3.90 -25.09
CA ALA A 152 -10.74 5.06 -24.20
C ALA A 152 -10.82 6.37 -24.99
N LYS A 153 -10.07 6.47 -26.11
CA LYS A 153 -10.08 7.63 -26.99
C LYS A 153 -11.46 7.93 -27.58
N ASP A 154 -12.23 6.90 -27.98
CA ASP A 154 -13.58 7.09 -28.50
C ASP A 154 -14.51 7.65 -27.42
N ILE A 155 -14.36 7.18 -26.16
CA ILE A 155 -15.23 7.56 -25.06
C ILE A 155 -14.91 8.97 -24.56
N VAL A 156 -13.65 9.26 -24.25
CA VAL A 156 -13.27 10.57 -23.69
C VAL A 156 -13.42 11.73 -24.69
N ASN A 157 -13.47 11.44 -25.97
CA ASN A 157 -13.70 12.43 -27.03
C ASN A 157 -15.14 12.47 -27.53
N SER A 158 -16.09 11.82 -26.84
CA SER A 158 -17.52 11.90 -27.13
C SER A 158 -18.00 13.35 -27.22
N LYS A 159 -18.85 13.63 -28.22
CA LYS A 159 -19.36 14.99 -28.44
C LYS A 159 -20.59 15.29 -27.59
N THR A 160 -21.29 14.26 -27.15
CA THR A 160 -22.50 14.36 -26.35
C THR A 160 -22.45 13.39 -25.18
N GLU A 161 -23.21 13.69 -24.15
CA GLU A 161 -23.36 12.82 -22.96
C GLU A 161 -23.96 11.46 -23.33
N ASP A 162 -24.98 11.43 -24.20
CA ASP A 162 -25.60 10.19 -24.65
C ASP A 162 -24.59 9.29 -25.40
N GLU A 163 -23.73 9.89 -26.21
CA GLU A 163 -22.65 9.16 -26.88
C GLU A 163 -21.67 8.56 -25.88
N PHE A 164 -21.23 9.33 -24.88
CA PHE A 164 -20.35 8.88 -23.81
C PHE A 164 -20.97 7.67 -23.08
N VAL A 165 -22.22 7.81 -22.62
CA VAL A 165 -22.94 6.73 -21.89
C VAL A 165 -23.09 5.48 -22.75
N ARG A 166 -23.47 5.66 -24.00
CA ARG A 166 -23.64 4.55 -24.95
C ARG A 166 -22.35 3.76 -25.18
N LEU A 167 -21.21 4.47 -25.28
CA LEU A 167 -19.89 3.83 -25.45
C LEU A 167 -19.41 3.19 -24.15
N GLN A 168 -19.56 3.87 -23.02
CA GLN A 168 -19.21 3.34 -21.70
C GLN A 168 -19.99 2.06 -21.39
N ASN A 169 -21.28 2.03 -21.67
CA ASN A 169 -22.12 0.84 -21.45
C ASN A 169 -21.63 -0.38 -22.24
N LYS A 170 -21.06 -0.21 -23.44
CA LYS A 170 -20.46 -1.32 -24.16
C LYS A 170 -19.28 -1.95 -23.40
N LEU A 171 -18.47 -1.16 -22.69
CA LEU A 171 -17.39 -1.67 -21.85
C LEU A 171 -17.92 -2.39 -20.61
N VAL A 172 -19.00 -1.89 -20.02
CA VAL A 172 -19.63 -2.55 -18.85
C VAL A 172 -20.17 -3.92 -19.22
N TYR A 173 -20.79 -4.07 -20.39
CA TYR A 173 -21.23 -5.38 -20.88
C TYR A 173 -20.05 -6.34 -21.17
N ALA A 174 -18.88 -5.81 -21.56
CA ALA A 174 -17.67 -6.62 -21.74
C ALA A 174 -17.12 -7.17 -20.40
N LYS A 175 -17.50 -6.60 -19.25
CA LYS A 175 -17.19 -7.18 -17.92
C LYS A 175 -17.69 -8.62 -17.77
N GLY A 176 -18.69 -9.04 -18.54
CA GLY A 176 -19.11 -10.45 -18.63
C GLY A 176 -18.02 -11.38 -19.17
N LEU A 177 -17.06 -10.87 -19.94
CA LEU A 177 -15.88 -11.62 -20.39
C LEU A 177 -14.91 -11.92 -19.25
N LYS A 178 -14.87 -11.09 -18.19
CA LYS A 178 -14.03 -11.28 -17.00
C LYS A 178 -14.32 -12.57 -16.22
N GLN A 179 -15.53 -13.11 -16.31
CA GLN A 179 -15.91 -14.35 -15.60
C GLN A 179 -15.47 -15.62 -16.34
N THR A 180 -14.83 -15.46 -17.47
CA THR A 180 -14.36 -16.59 -18.27
C THR A 180 -12.94 -16.94 -17.89
N LYS A 181 -12.75 -17.98 -17.08
CA LYS A 181 -11.43 -18.56 -16.82
C LYS A 181 -10.83 -19.06 -18.15
N PHE A 182 -9.72 -18.43 -18.56
CA PHE A 182 -8.96 -18.89 -19.72
C PHE A 182 -7.97 -19.94 -19.28
N ASN A 183 -7.91 -21.06 -19.99
CA ASN A 183 -6.86 -22.06 -19.77
C ASN A 183 -5.66 -21.66 -20.65
N LEU A 184 -4.94 -20.63 -20.24
CA LEU A 184 -3.78 -20.11 -20.96
C LEU A 184 -2.64 -21.14 -21.01
N ASP A 185 -1.93 -21.15 -22.13
CA ASP A 185 -0.72 -21.97 -22.27
C ASP A 185 0.36 -21.51 -21.26
N GLN A 186 1.02 -22.46 -20.65
CA GLN A 186 2.07 -22.17 -19.65
C GLN A 186 3.23 -21.38 -20.27
N SER A 187 3.59 -21.65 -21.53
CA SER A 187 4.64 -20.91 -22.23
C SER A 187 4.28 -19.45 -22.44
N PHE A 188 3.00 -19.17 -22.72
CA PHE A 188 2.49 -17.80 -22.81
C PHE A 188 2.57 -17.08 -21.44
N ARG A 189 2.07 -17.73 -20.38
CA ARG A 189 2.17 -17.19 -19.02
C ARG A 189 3.62 -16.87 -18.64
N ARG A 190 4.56 -17.78 -18.99
CA ARG A 190 5.99 -17.58 -18.77
C ARG A 190 6.52 -16.37 -19.54
N LYS A 191 6.22 -16.27 -20.85
CA LYS A 191 6.62 -15.13 -21.68
C LYS A 191 6.16 -13.78 -21.09
N VAL A 192 4.90 -13.72 -20.61
CA VAL A 192 4.34 -12.48 -20.04
C VAL A 192 5.01 -12.16 -18.70
N TRP A 193 5.19 -13.16 -17.83
CA TRP A 193 5.83 -12.96 -16.53
C TRP A 193 7.30 -12.53 -16.68
N ASP A 194 8.04 -13.18 -17.57
CA ASP A 194 9.43 -12.78 -17.85
C ASP A 194 9.50 -11.33 -18.35
N HIS A 195 8.55 -10.88 -19.18
CA HIS A 195 8.45 -9.50 -19.62
C HIS A 195 8.17 -8.53 -18.47
N VAL A 196 7.29 -8.87 -17.52
CA VAL A 196 7.04 -8.05 -16.33
C VAL A 196 8.34 -7.86 -15.52
N VAL A 197 9.07 -8.95 -15.29
CA VAL A 197 10.35 -8.92 -14.55
C VAL A 197 11.38 -8.07 -15.29
N ASP A 198 11.55 -8.29 -16.61
CA ASP A 198 12.53 -7.58 -17.42
C ASP A 198 12.26 -6.08 -17.50
N GLU A 199 10.99 -5.66 -17.59
CA GLU A 199 10.64 -4.25 -17.59
C GLU A 199 10.91 -3.59 -16.23
N ALA A 200 10.60 -4.27 -15.11
CA ALA A 200 10.93 -3.78 -13.78
C ALA A 200 12.45 -3.61 -13.61
N GLU A 201 13.26 -4.57 -14.10
CA GLU A 201 14.72 -4.46 -14.08
C GLU A 201 15.24 -3.30 -14.95
N ARG A 202 14.71 -3.18 -16.17
CA ARG A 202 15.12 -2.13 -17.11
C ARG A 202 14.92 -0.71 -16.57
N HIS A 203 13.90 -0.51 -15.71
CA HIS A 203 13.59 0.78 -15.13
C HIS A 203 14.19 1.00 -13.74
N TYR A 204 14.83 0.00 -13.13
CA TYR A 204 15.44 0.13 -11.83
C TYR A 204 16.72 0.97 -11.89
N GLU A 205 16.73 2.09 -11.19
CA GLU A 205 17.86 3.04 -11.07
C GLU A 205 18.18 3.27 -9.58
N PRO A 206 19.01 2.39 -8.96
CA PRO A 206 19.34 2.51 -7.53
C PRO A 206 19.81 3.92 -7.15
N GLY A 207 19.22 4.47 -6.08
CA GLY A 207 19.46 5.84 -5.64
C GLY A 207 18.62 6.93 -6.32
N LYS A 208 17.83 6.58 -7.35
CA LYS A 208 16.96 7.53 -8.06
C LYS A 208 15.53 7.04 -8.15
N PHE A 209 15.31 5.85 -8.71
CA PHE A 209 13.99 5.29 -8.90
C PHE A 209 14.03 3.78 -8.68
N THR A 210 13.28 3.31 -7.70
CA THR A 210 13.18 1.90 -7.38
C THR A 210 11.93 1.28 -7.98
N THR A 211 12.11 0.17 -8.69
CA THR A 211 11.01 -0.66 -9.18
C THR A 211 10.92 -1.95 -8.38
N PHE A 212 9.72 -2.42 -8.11
CA PHE A 212 9.49 -3.76 -7.58
C PHE A 212 8.83 -4.64 -8.62
N VAL A 213 9.17 -5.92 -8.61
CA VAL A 213 8.41 -6.93 -9.33
C VAL A 213 7.24 -7.35 -8.44
N GLY A 214 6.05 -7.39 -9.02
CA GLY A 214 4.86 -7.78 -8.30
C GLY A 214 3.69 -8.12 -9.23
N TYR A 215 2.60 -8.50 -8.62
CA TYR A 215 1.32 -8.75 -9.28
C TYR A 215 0.18 -8.67 -8.27
N GLU A 216 -1.05 -8.57 -8.74
CA GLU A 216 -2.22 -8.67 -7.89
C GLU A 216 -2.82 -10.07 -7.91
N PHE A 217 -3.00 -10.63 -6.71
CA PHE A 217 -3.83 -11.80 -6.45
C PHE A 217 -5.26 -11.35 -6.18
N SER A 218 -6.18 -11.63 -7.10
CA SER A 218 -7.52 -11.04 -7.13
C SER A 218 -8.59 -12.04 -6.66
N ALA A 219 -8.38 -12.61 -5.47
CA ALA A 219 -9.34 -13.53 -4.87
C ALA A 219 -10.68 -12.84 -4.54
N SER A 220 -11.78 -13.56 -4.73
CA SER A 220 -13.11 -13.07 -4.45
C SER A 220 -13.93 -14.16 -3.75
N ASN A 221 -14.40 -13.86 -2.55
CA ASN A 221 -15.28 -14.73 -1.77
C ASN A 221 -16.47 -13.91 -1.27
N ASN A 222 -17.47 -13.69 -2.13
CA ASN A 222 -18.62 -12.82 -1.85
C ASN A 222 -18.22 -11.39 -1.43
N GLY A 223 -17.03 -10.95 -1.84
CA GLY A 223 -16.41 -9.66 -1.58
C GLY A 223 -14.98 -9.68 -2.11
N MET A 224 -14.38 -8.52 -2.27
CA MET A 224 -12.99 -8.41 -2.73
C MET A 224 -12.05 -8.79 -1.58
N THR A 225 -11.20 -9.79 -1.81
CA THR A 225 -10.16 -10.21 -0.85
C THR A 225 -8.78 -10.17 -1.53
N HIS A 226 -8.56 -9.12 -2.30
CA HIS A 226 -7.40 -8.92 -3.15
C HIS A 226 -6.13 -8.59 -2.35
N ARG A 227 -4.96 -8.94 -2.91
CA ARG A 227 -3.64 -8.67 -2.33
C ARG A 227 -2.62 -8.39 -3.41
N ASN A 228 -1.84 -7.36 -3.25
CA ASN A 228 -0.65 -7.14 -4.07
C ASN A 228 0.51 -7.95 -3.51
N ILE A 229 1.18 -8.69 -4.38
CA ILE A 229 2.33 -9.51 -4.03
C ILE A 229 3.59 -8.78 -4.49
N LEU A 230 4.43 -8.40 -3.53
CA LEU A 230 5.65 -7.64 -3.75
C LEU A 230 6.86 -8.51 -3.43
N PHE A 231 7.74 -8.71 -4.42
CA PHE A 231 8.94 -9.54 -4.32
C PHE A 231 10.19 -8.70 -4.05
N LEU A 232 11.03 -9.20 -3.16
CA LEU A 232 12.43 -8.85 -3.03
C LEU A 232 13.28 -10.05 -3.46
N GLY A 233 13.81 -9.99 -4.67
CA GLY A 233 14.63 -11.06 -5.25
C GLY A 233 15.33 -10.57 -6.50
N SER A 234 16.36 -11.31 -6.92
CA SER A 234 16.97 -11.10 -8.23
C SER A 234 16.00 -11.47 -9.36
N PRO A 235 16.24 -11.02 -10.60
CA PRO A 235 15.44 -11.43 -11.75
C PRO A 235 15.33 -12.95 -11.90
N ASP A 236 16.43 -13.69 -11.69
CA ASP A 236 16.44 -15.15 -11.81
C ASP A 236 15.55 -15.81 -10.72
N GLN A 237 15.62 -15.30 -9.48
CA GLN A 237 14.76 -15.78 -8.40
C GLN A 237 13.28 -15.54 -8.72
N THR A 238 12.93 -14.34 -9.20
CA THR A 238 11.54 -13.97 -9.48
C THR A 238 11.02 -14.67 -10.75
N LYS A 239 11.85 -14.85 -11.78
CA LYS A 239 11.49 -15.61 -12.98
C LYS A 239 11.35 -17.12 -12.72
N SER A 240 11.91 -17.67 -11.63
CA SER A 240 11.79 -19.10 -11.34
C SER A 240 10.36 -19.56 -11.08
N ILE A 241 9.46 -18.66 -10.65
CA ILE A 241 8.05 -18.94 -10.37
C ILE A 241 7.13 -18.41 -11.48
N LEU A 242 5.85 -18.78 -11.42
CA LEU A 242 4.75 -18.13 -12.10
C LEU A 242 3.78 -17.56 -11.05
N PRO A 243 3.13 -16.43 -11.29
CA PRO A 243 2.16 -15.84 -10.36
C PRO A 243 1.09 -16.86 -9.91
N PHE A 244 0.92 -16.96 -8.59
CA PHE A 244 -0.20 -17.67 -7.99
C PHE A 244 -1.44 -16.81 -8.10
N SER A 245 -2.56 -17.37 -8.51
CA SER A 245 -3.77 -16.62 -8.84
C SER A 245 -4.99 -17.25 -8.19
N ALA A 246 -6.09 -16.52 -8.14
CA ALA A 246 -7.39 -17.03 -7.70
C ALA A 246 -7.90 -18.23 -8.53
N TYR A 247 -7.30 -18.49 -9.69
CA TYR A 247 -7.58 -19.72 -10.44
C TYR A 247 -6.98 -20.98 -9.81
N HIS A 248 -5.97 -20.83 -8.95
CA HIS A 248 -5.41 -21.93 -8.15
C HIS A 248 -6.22 -22.11 -6.87
N SER A 249 -6.40 -21.03 -6.12
CA SER A 249 -7.23 -21.02 -4.90
C SER A 249 -7.64 -19.59 -4.55
N ASN A 250 -8.80 -19.42 -3.88
CA ASN A 250 -9.20 -18.15 -3.28
C ASN A 250 -8.81 -18.06 -1.78
N ASP A 251 -8.30 -19.14 -1.19
CA ASP A 251 -7.87 -19.15 0.20
C ASP A 251 -6.54 -18.39 0.34
N PRO A 252 -6.46 -17.36 1.19
CA PRO A 252 -5.20 -16.66 1.44
C PRO A 252 -4.13 -17.54 2.07
N ASN A 253 -4.49 -18.62 2.76
CA ASN A 253 -3.53 -19.56 3.33
C ASN A 253 -2.71 -20.26 2.22
N ASP A 254 -3.36 -20.70 1.14
CA ASP A 254 -2.68 -21.32 -0.01
C ASP A 254 -1.73 -20.32 -0.70
N LEU A 255 -2.11 -19.02 -0.73
CA LEU A 255 -1.21 -17.96 -1.21
C LEU A 255 0.02 -17.82 -0.31
N TRP A 256 -0.16 -17.81 1.03
CA TRP A 256 0.96 -17.70 1.96
C TRP A 256 1.87 -18.93 1.90
N ASP A 257 1.32 -20.12 1.68
CA ASP A 257 2.11 -21.34 1.46
C ASP A 257 2.96 -21.22 0.18
N PHE A 258 2.41 -20.71 -0.91
CA PHE A 258 3.15 -20.39 -2.13
C PHE A 258 4.28 -19.38 -1.87
N MET A 259 4.02 -18.32 -1.08
CA MET A 259 5.03 -17.34 -0.71
C MET A 259 6.14 -17.94 0.17
N ALA A 260 5.78 -18.81 1.12
CA ALA A 260 6.75 -19.55 1.94
C ALA A 260 7.62 -20.47 1.10
N GLN A 261 7.02 -21.15 0.10
CA GLN A 261 7.76 -21.96 -0.85
C GLN A 261 8.76 -21.12 -1.66
N TYR A 262 8.34 -19.97 -2.21
CA TYR A 262 9.24 -19.04 -2.91
C TYR A 262 10.46 -18.67 -2.05
N LYS A 263 10.24 -18.26 -0.80
CA LYS A 263 11.33 -17.90 0.13
C LYS A 263 12.29 -19.07 0.36
N SER A 264 11.76 -20.27 0.57
CA SER A 264 12.57 -21.46 0.89
C SER A 264 13.37 -21.99 -0.31
N GLU A 265 12.82 -21.91 -1.51
CA GLU A 265 13.45 -22.44 -2.73
C GLU A 265 14.44 -21.46 -3.37
N THR A 266 14.16 -20.17 -3.29
CA THR A 266 14.95 -19.15 -4.00
C THR A 266 15.88 -18.36 -3.09
N GLY A 267 15.59 -18.28 -1.79
CA GLY A 267 16.26 -17.38 -0.86
C GLY A 267 15.86 -15.90 -1.02
N GLY A 268 14.91 -15.59 -1.91
CA GLY A 268 14.29 -14.26 -2.00
C GLY A 268 13.35 -13.98 -0.82
N ASP A 269 12.79 -12.78 -0.76
CA ASP A 269 11.75 -12.41 0.22
C ASP A 269 10.51 -11.90 -0.50
N VAL A 270 9.35 -11.96 0.16
CA VAL A 270 8.07 -11.59 -0.45
C VAL A 270 7.07 -11.18 0.64
N ILE A 271 6.25 -10.20 0.35
CA ILE A 271 5.11 -9.79 1.19
C ILE A 271 3.84 -9.72 0.35
N SER A 272 2.69 -9.80 1.01
CA SER A 272 1.38 -9.51 0.44
C SER A 272 0.77 -8.28 1.12
N ILE A 273 0.09 -7.45 0.32
CA ILE A 273 -0.50 -6.19 0.74
C ILE A 273 -2.01 -6.26 0.50
N PRO A 274 -2.82 -6.58 1.53
CA PRO A 274 -4.27 -6.52 1.42
C PRO A 274 -4.73 -5.12 1.02
N HIS A 275 -5.76 -5.05 0.18
CA HIS A 275 -6.37 -3.79 -0.23
C HIS A 275 -7.86 -3.95 -0.49
N ASN A 276 -8.57 -2.83 -0.70
CA ASN A 276 -10.02 -2.84 -0.90
C ASN A 276 -10.80 -3.52 0.23
N SER A 277 -10.32 -3.40 1.47
CA SER A 277 -10.99 -4.05 2.60
C SER A 277 -12.39 -3.48 2.84
N ASN A 278 -12.63 -2.20 2.52
CA ASN A 278 -13.96 -1.55 2.47
C ASN A 278 -14.93 -2.26 1.51
N LEU A 279 -14.42 -2.94 0.46
CA LEU A 279 -15.19 -3.68 -0.55
C LEU A 279 -15.25 -5.19 -0.28
N SER A 280 -14.64 -5.66 0.79
CA SER A 280 -14.54 -7.09 1.11
C SER A 280 -15.83 -7.69 1.65
N ARG A 281 -16.83 -6.89 1.99
CA ARG A 281 -18.05 -7.32 2.67
C ARG A 281 -17.77 -8.12 3.97
N GLY A 282 -16.72 -7.71 4.68
CA GLY A 282 -16.27 -8.36 5.91
C GLY A 282 -15.49 -9.66 5.70
N GLN A 283 -15.14 -10.01 4.46
CA GLN A 283 -14.44 -11.28 4.18
C GLN A 283 -12.92 -11.18 4.39
N MET A 284 -12.33 -9.98 4.23
CA MET A 284 -10.88 -9.80 4.30
C MET A 284 -10.31 -10.15 5.68
N PHE A 285 -11.05 -9.82 6.74
CA PHE A 285 -10.56 -9.87 8.11
C PHE A 285 -11.51 -10.60 9.07
N LYS A 286 -12.13 -11.67 8.58
CA LYS A 286 -12.94 -12.55 9.42
C LYS A 286 -12.16 -13.07 10.62
N ASN A 287 -12.88 -13.36 11.72
CA ASN A 287 -12.36 -14.09 12.88
C ASN A 287 -12.39 -15.61 12.70
N GLU A 288 -12.35 -16.08 11.48
CA GLU A 288 -12.34 -17.48 11.06
C GLU A 288 -11.49 -17.63 9.79
N THR A 289 -11.10 -18.85 9.48
CA THR A 289 -10.37 -19.17 8.24
C THR A 289 -11.28 -19.04 7.02
N PHE A 290 -10.72 -19.24 5.82
CA PHE A 290 -11.49 -19.23 4.58
C PHE A 290 -12.63 -20.27 4.61
N ASP A 291 -12.39 -21.45 5.17
CA ASP A 291 -13.37 -22.55 5.30
C ASP A 291 -14.34 -22.41 6.48
N GLY A 292 -14.22 -21.34 7.28
CA GLY A 292 -15.08 -21.06 8.43
C GLY A 292 -14.63 -21.70 9.74
N ASP A 293 -13.41 -22.24 9.79
CA ASP A 293 -12.83 -22.77 11.01
C ASP A 293 -12.33 -21.66 11.93
N ARG A 294 -12.17 -21.97 13.22
CA ARG A 294 -11.56 -21.05 14.19
C ARG A 294 -10.10 -20.76 13.82
N LEU A 295 -9.67 -19.51 14.02
CA LEU A 295 -8.28 -19.13 13.81
C LEU A 295 -7.36 -19.95 14.72
N SER A 296 -6.34 -20.56 14.14
CA SER A 296 -5.26 -21.25 14.87
C SER A 296 -4.05 -20.32 15.06
N TYR A 297 -3.20 -20.66 16.02
CA TYR A 297 -1.93 -19.96 16.22
C TYR A 297 -1.07 -19.95 14.95
N SER A 298 -0.99 -21.07 14.23
CA SER A 298 -0.23 -21.16 12.97
C SER A 298 -0.77 -20.21 11.90
N TYR A 299 -2.09 -20.18 11.69
CA TYR A 299 -2.74 -19.29 10.74
C TYR A 299 -2.43 -17.80 11.06
N ILE A 300 -2.60 -17.41 12.34
CA ILE A 300 -2.34 -16.05 12.82
C ILE A 300 -0.88 -15.67 12.61
N LYS A 301 0.06 -16.57 12.91
CA LYS A 301 1.49 -16.36 12.75
C LYS A 301 1.88 -16.20 11.28
N THR A 302 1.36 -17.06 10.40
CA THR A 302 1.62 -17.00 8.95
C THR A 302 1.11 -15.67 8.37
N ARG A 303 -0.11 -15.26 8.76
CA ARG A 303 -0.65 -13.98 8.36
C ARG A 303 0.24 -12.81 8.79
N ALA A 304 0.67 -12.79 10.06
CA ALA A 304 1.54 -11.75 10.59
C ALA A 304 2.89 -11.65 9.85
N GLU A 305 3.40 -12.79 9.35
CA GLU A 305 4.66 -12.82 8.58
C GLU A 305 4.48 -12.21 7.19
N PHE A 306 3.39 -12.55 6.49
CA PHE A 306 3.24 -12.22 5.07
C PHE A 306 2.44 -10.95 4.81
N GLU A 307 1.65 -10.45 5.76
CA GLU A 307 0.84 -9.23 5.61
C GLU A 307 1.30 -8.12 6.58
N PRO A 308 2.53 -7.56 6.41
CA PRO A 308 3.06 -6.54 7.33
C PRO A 308 2.41 -5.18 7.17
N VAL A 309 1.80 -4.87 6.04
CA VAL A 309 1.14 -3.59 5.73
C VAL A 309 -0.19 -3.81 5.03
N ILE A 310 -1.06 -2.80 5.06
CA ILE A 310 -2.32 -2.73 4.33
C ILE A 310 -2.40 -1.41 3.56
N GLU A 311 -3.02 -1.46 2.40
CA GLU A 311 -3.44 -0.28 1.67
C GLU A 311 -4.74 0.25 2.26
N ILE A 312 -4.63 1.42 2.95
CA ILE A 312 -5.76 2.00 3.68
C ILE A 312 -6.63 2.90 2.81
N THR A 313 -6.07 3.47 1.75
CA THR A 313 -6.76 4.39 0.85
C THR A 313 -6.30 4.22 -0.60
N GLN A 314 -7.25 4.33 -1.53
CA GLN A 314 -7.05 4.27 -2.97
C GLN A 314 -8.29 4.81 -3.71
N TYR A 315 -8.30 4.86 -5.06
CA TYR A 315 -9.36 5.53 -5.81
C TYR A 315 -10.78 4.94 -5.61
N LYS A 316 -10.90 3.65 -5.24
CA LYS A 316 -12.20 3.00 -4.95
C LYS A 316 -12.71 3.30 -3.54
N GLY A 317 -12.00 4.11 -2.76
CA GLY A 317 -12.40 4.62 -1.47
C GLY A 317 -11.41 4.36 -0.34
N ASP A 318 -11.65 5.04 0.77
CA ASP A 318 -10.88 4.94 2.01
C ASP A 318 -11.38 3.78 2.89
N SER A 319 -10.46 3.10 3.53
CA SER A 319 -10.71 1.95 4.41
C SER A 319 -10.34 2.22 5.87
N GLU A 320 -10.05 3.47 6.27
CA GLU A 320 -9.69 3.79 7.67
C GLU A 320 -10.78 3.36 8.64
N THR A 321 -11.96 3.97 8.51
CA THR A 321 -13.12 3.70 9.36
C THR A 321 -14.42 4.07 8.66
N HIS A 322 -15.55 3.84 9.35
CA HIS A 322 -16.89 4.12 8.83
C HIS A 322 -17.80 4.68 9.93
N PRO A 323 -18.71 5.65 9.65
CA PRO A 323 -19.60 6.23 10.66
C PRO A 323 -20.44 5.21 11.44
N LEU A 324 -20.78 4.06 10.84
CA LEU A 324 -21.51 2.99 11.53
C LEU A 324 -20.75 2.37 12.71
N ILE A 325 -19.42 2.40 12.69
CA ILE A 325 -18.56 1.78 13.70
C ILE A 325 -17.72 2.78 14.48
N SER A 326 -17.62 4.01 14.01
CA SER A 326 -16.96 5.16 14.67
C SER A 326 -17.86 6.39 14.64
N PRO A 327 -19.04 6.36 15.30
CA PRO A 327 -20.06 7.43 15.18
C PRO A 327 -19.66 8.74 15.87
N SER A 328 -18.62 8.73 16.70
CA SER A 328 -18.08 9.92 17.38
C SER A 328 -16.90 10.55 16.63
N ASP A 329 -16.52 10.03 15.47
CA ASP A 329 -15.46 10.56 14.63
C ASP A 329 -16.05 11.43 13.52
N ASP A 330 -15.92 12.75 13.62
CA ASP A 330 -16.41 13.71 12.63
C ASP A 330 -15.78 13.51 11.24
N TYR A 331 -14.65 12.80 11.15
CA TYR A 331 -13.92 12.52 9.92
C TYR A 331 -14.07 11.09 9.43
N ALA A 332 -14.96 10.29 10.02
CA ALA A 332 -15.22 8.92 9.60
C ALA A 332 -15.92 8.80 8.24
N ASP A 333 -16.56 9.88 7.79
CA ASP A 333 -17.26 9.96 6.51
C ASP A 333 -16.35 10.59 5.44
N TYR A 334 -15.28 9.85 5.04
CA TYR A 334 -14.31 10.33 4.07
C TYR A 334 -14.24 9.39 2.88
N GLU A 335 -14.36 9.93 1.66
CA GLU A 335 -14.17 9.24 0.38
C GLU A 335 -14.54 7.74 0.41
N ARG A 336 -15.76 7.42 0.85
CA ARG A 336 -16.23 6.03 1.04
C ARG A 336 -16.35 5.24 -0.27
N GLY A 337 -16.18 5.93 -1.37
CA GLY A 337 -16.04 5.35 -2.70
C GLY A 337 -17.34 4.83 -3.31
N TRP A 338 -17.17 3.96 -4.28
CA TRP A 338 -18.27 3.45 -5.13
C TRP A 338 -19.34 2.67 -4.38
N TYR A 339 -19.03 2.18 -3.18
CA TYR A 339 -19.67 0.99 -2.64
C TYR A 339 -20.10 1.10 -1.18
N ASP A 340 -20.41 2.29 -0.74
CA ASP A 340 -21.13 2.42 0.54
C ASP A 340 -22.36 1.48 0.59
N SER A 341 -22.96 1.22 -0.57
CA SER A 341 -24.02 0.21 -0.74
C SER A 341 -23.55 -1.25 -0.59
N LEU A 342 -22.24 -1.54 -0.64
CA LEU A 342 -21.71 -2.90 -0.44
C LEU A 342 -21.46 -3.25 1.04
N ILE A 343 -21.63 -2.30 1.95
CA ILE A 343 -21.80 -2.63 3.37
C ILE A 343 -23.18 -3.27 3.55
N GLY A 344 -23.33 -4.49 3.04
CA GLY A 344 -24.57 -5.21 3.06
C GLY A 344 -25.56 -4.81 1.95
N SER A 345 -26.60 -5.60 1.74
CA SER A 345 -27.69 -5.28 0.82
C SER A 345 -28.62 -4.23 1.42
N ASN A 346 -29.47 -3.61 0.58
CA ASN A 346 -30.50 -2.70 1.07
C ASN A 346 -31.47 -3.35 2.06
N ASN A 347 -31.55 -4.68 2.07
CA ASN A 347 -32.39 -5.48 2.95
C ASN A 347 -31.70 -5.91 4.26
N ASP A 348 -30.38 -5.67 4.40
CA ASP A 348 -29.64 -6.05 5.60
C ASP A 348 -29.95 -5.11 6.76
N SER A 349 -30.05 -5.69 7.96
CA SER A 349 -30.24 -4.93 9.20
C SER A 349 -29.01 -4.04 9.47
N ILE A 350 -29.20 -2.96 10.24
CA ILE A 350 -28.09 -2.12 10.70
C ILE A 350 -27.06 -2.94 11.49
N ALA A 351 -27.51 -3.95 12.26
CA ALA A 351 -26.61 -4.83 12.99
C ALA A 351 -25.72 -5.65 12.05
N THR A 352 -26.29 -6.21 10.97
CA THR A 352 -25.55 -6.93 9.93
C THR A 352 -24.53 -6.01 9.25
N LYS A 353 -24.95 -4.80 8.87
CA LYS A 353 -24.06 -3.80 8.25
C LYS A 353 -22.91 -3.41 9.17
N LYS A 354 -23.16 -3.23 10.47
CA LYS A 354 -22.12 -2.97 11.47
C LYS A 354 -21.11 -4.12 11.57
N GLU A 355 -21.58 -5.36 11.54
CA GLU A 355 -20.68 -6.52 11.61
C GLU A 355 -19.81 -6.64 10.34
N ILE A 356 -20.37 -6.41 9.16
CA ILE A 356 -19.62 -6.32 7.92
C ILE A 356 -18.56 -5.22 8.02
N ALA A 357 -18.95 -4.02 8.49
CA ALA A 357 -18.03 -2.89 8.63
C ALA A 357 -16.88 -3.19 9.60
N LYS A 358 -17.14 -3.86 10.73
CA LYS A 358 -16.11 -4.25 11.70
C LYS A 358 -15.02 -5.14 11.10
N ASN A 359 -15.37 -5.99 10.15
CA ASN A 359 -14.44 -6.91 9.49
C ASN A 359 -13.90 -6.36 8.15
N SER A 360 -14.26 -5.12 7.78
CA SER A 360 -13.85 -4.44 6.54
C SER A 360 -12.92 -3.27 6.78
N TYR A 361 -13.08 -2.51 7.87
CA TYR A 361 -12.37 -1.25 8.08
C TYR A 361 -11.21 -1.39 9.05
N VAL A 362 -10.09 -0.74 8.71
CA VAL A 362 -8.77 -0.90 9.32
C VAL A 362 -8.78 -0.62 10.82
N ARG A 363 -9.35 0.50 11.29
CA ARG A 363 -9.38 0.84 12.72
C ARG A 363 -10.03 -0.26 13.57
N SER A 364 -11.10 -0.85 13.06
CA SER A 364 -11.77 -1.97 13.75
C SER A 364 -10.89 -3.22 13.79
N ILE A 365 -10.14 -3.47 12.73
CA ILE A 365 -9.24 -4.62 12.63
C ILE A 365 -8.04 -4.47 13.55
N LEU A 366 -7.47 -3.27 13.67
CA LEU A 366 -6.41 -2.99 14.63
C LEU A 366 -6.88 -3.29 16.07
N LYS A 367 -8.12 -2.88 16.42
CA LYS A 367 -8.72 -3.24 17.73
C LYS A 367 -8.89 -4.76 17.89
N ASN A 368 -9.35 -5.46 16.84
CA ASN A 368 -9.46 -6.92 16.88
C ASN A 368 -8.09 -7.60 17.07
N GLY A 369 -7.03 -7.01 16.53
CA GLY A 369 -5.66 -7.46 16.76
C GLY A 369 -5.27 -7.49 18.24
N LEU A 370 -5.67 -6.49 19.03
CA LEU A 370 -5.42 -6.46 20.48
C LEU A 370 -6.11 -7.66 21.18
N ARG A 371 -7.34 -7.96 20.78
CA ARG A 371 -8.06 -9.12 21.30
C ARG A 371 -7.36 -10.44 20.94
N LEU A 372 -6.86 -10.57 19.72
CA LEU A 372 -6.11 -11.76 19.32
C LEU A 372 -4.78 -11.86 20.06
N GLU A 373 -4.09 -10.75 20.29
CA GLU A 373 -2.85 -10.71 21.08
C GLU A 373 -3.07 -11.19 22.51
N SER A 374 -4.16 -10.74 23.16
CA SER A 374 -4.52 -11.20 24.51
C SER A 374 -4.87 -12.69 24.60
N GLN A 375 -5.29 -13.30 23.47
CA GLN A 375 -5.70 -14.71 23.41
C GLN A 375 -4.58 -15.66 22.96
N PHE A 376 -3.73 -15.21 22.04
CA PHE A 376 -2.75 -16.03 21.34
C PHE A 376 -1.29 -15.56 21.56
N GLU A 377 -1.08 -14.48 22.29
CA GLU A 377 0.23 -13.84 22.48
C GLU A 377 0.87 -13.37 21.16
N ILE A 378 0.07 -13.26 20.10
CA ILE A 378 0.47 -12.77 18.77
C ILE A 378 -0.68 -11.97 18.15
N ASN A 379 -0.34 -10.85 17.52
CA ASN A 379 -1.28 -9.98 16.84
C ASN A 379 -1.01 -9.99 15.33
N PRO A 380 -1.89 -10.60 14.51
CA PRO A 380 -1.73 -10.61 13.05
C PRO A 380 -2.02 -9.26 12.40
N PHE A 381 -2.55 -8.31 13.16
CA PHE A 381 -2.93 -6.98 12.71
C PHE A 381 -2.03 -5.87 13.27
N LYS A 382 -0.81 -6.21 13.74
CA LYS A 382 0.28 -5.23 13.91
C LYS A 382 0.81 -4.83 12.53
N ILE A 383 -0.05 -4.19 11.74
CA ILE A 383 0.17 -3.83 10.34
C ILE A 383 0.50 -2.35 10.19
N GLY A 384 1.34 -2.02 9.22
CA GLY A 384 1.58 -0.65 8.77
C GLY A 384 0.51 -0.19 7.77
N LEU A 385 0.40 1.12 7.59
CA LEU A 385 -0.60 1.75 6.73
C LEU A 385 0.08 2.40 5.53
N ILE A 386 -0.33 2.07 4.31
CA ILE A 386 0.13 2.71 3.07
C ILE A 386 -1.06 3.15 2.22
N GLY A 387 -0.86 4.13 1.34
CA GLY A 387 -1.78 4.46 0.28
C GLY A 387 -1.23 4.00 -1.06
N SER A 388 -2.09 3.82 -2.03
CA SER A 388 -1.75 3.50 -3.42
C SER A 388 -2.82 4.04 -4.35
N THR A 389 -2.61 3.98 -5.67
CA THR A 389 -3.64 4.46 -6.59
C THR A 389 -4.65 3.39 -6.96
N ASP A 390 -4.25 2.16 -7.14
CA ASP A 390 -5.06 1.08 -7.78
C ASP A 390 -5.57 1.53 -9.16
N THR A 391 -4.83 2.43 -9.81
CA THR A 391 -5.26 2.96 -11.09
C THR A 391 -5.18 1.90 -12.18
N HIS A 392 -6.22 1.81 -12.99
CA HIS A 392 -6.28 0.96 -14.18
C HIS A 392 -5.99 1.76 -15.46
N THR A 393 -5.41 2.95 -15.33
CA THR A 393 -5.00 3.79 -16.47
C THR A 393 -3.53 3.63 -16.83
N GLY A 394 -2.72 3.04 -15.92
CA GLY A 394 -1.26 3.03 -15.99
C GLY A 394 -0.61 4.35 -15.55
N LEU A 395 -1.41 5.28 -15.06
CA LEU A 395 -0.98 6.65 -14.70
C LEU A 395 -1.12 6.84 -13.18
N ALA A 396 -0.05 6.63 -12.44
CA ALA A 396 0.01 6.72 -10.98
C ALA A 396 -0.16 8.16 -10.48
N THR A 397 -1.38 8.71 -10.55
CA THR A 397 -1.74 10.04 -10.04
C THR A 397 -2.67 9.94 -8.84
N ALA A 398 -2.45 10.79 -7.85
CA ALA A 398 -3.31 10.92 -6.69
C ALA A 398 -3.59 12.40 -6.32
N GLU A 399 -3.23 13.34 -7.19
CA GLU A 399 -3.47 14.77 -6.98
C GLU A 399 -4.84 15.15 -7.52
N GLU A 400 -5.62 15.92 -6.77
CA GLU A 400 -6.98 16.33 -7.13
C GLU A 400 -7.04 17.17 -8.43
N ASP A 401 -6.08 18.04 -8.66
CA ASP A 401 -5.99 18.86 -9.88
C ASP A 401 -5.32 18.15 -11.06
N ASN A 402 -4.84 16.92 -10.86
CA ASN A 402 -4.22 16.07 -11.87
C ASN A 402 -4.77 14.64 -11.85
N PHE A 403 -6.06 14.49 -11.57
CA PHE A 403 -6.73 13.20 -11.51
C PHE A 403 -7.03 12.64 -12.90
N TRP A 404 -6.42 11.49 -13.22
CA TRP A 404 -6.54 10.82 -14.53
C TRP A 404 -7.56 9.68 -14.54
N GLY A 405 -8.39 9.56 -13.49
CA GLY A 405 -9.39 8.50 -13.35
C GLY A 405 -8.83 7.19 -12.80
N GLY A 406 -9.70 6.34 -12.31
CA GLY A 406 -9.36 4.97 -11.94
C GLY A 406 -9.35 4.02 -13.14
N LEU A 407 -10.14 4.31 -14.19
CA LEU A 407 -10.28 3.51 -15.41
C LEU A 407 -10.03 4.40 -16.64
N ALA A 408 -9.53 3.86 -17.74
CA ALA A 408 -9.11 4.66 -18.90
C ALA A 408 -10.26 5.48 -19.53
N TYR A 409 -11.50 5.04 -19.47
CA TYR A 409 -12.65 5.82 -19.93
C TYR A 409 -13.00 6.99 -18.97
N GLU A 410 -12.40 7.02 -17.79
CA GLU A 410 -12.55 8.10 -16.81
C GLU A 410 -11.44 9.16 -16.93
N GLU A 411 -10.56 9.05 -17.92
CA GLU A 411 -9.59 10.11 -18.22
C GLU A 411 -10.31 11.45 -18.47
N PRO A 412 -9.64 12.61 -18.24
CA PRO A 412 -10.28 13.92 -18.28
C PRO A 412 -11.20 14.13 -19.49
N SER A 413 -12.49 14.35 -19.25
CA SER A 413 -13.51 14.59 -20.29
C SER A 413 -14.71 15.34 -19.71
N PRO A 414 -15.50 16.05 -20.54
CA PRO A 414 -16.66 16.81 -20.07
C PRO A 414 -17.78 15.95 -19.45
N TYR A 415 -17.73 14.64 -19.56
CA TYR A 415 -18.81 13.73 -19.17
C TYR A 415 -18.39 12.65 -18.17
N ARG A 416 -17.12 12.67 -17.67
CA ARG A 416 -16.61 11.63 -16.76
C ARG A 416 -17.18 11.71 -15.33
N ALA A 417 -17.50 12.92 -14.84
CA ALA A 417 -17.99 13.14 -13.47
C ALA A 417 -19.45 12.70 -13.32
N ARG A 418 -19.70 11.38 -13.33
CA ARG A 418 -21.02 10.78 -13.27
C ARG A 418 -20.99 9.35 -12.74
N GLY A 419 -22.13 8.88 -12.26
CA GLY A 419 -22.31 7.51 -11.81
C GLY A 419 -21.24 7.11 -10.78
N TYR A 420 -20.59 6.00 -10.98
CA TYR A 420 -19.54 5.51 -10.07
C TYR A 420 -18.30 6.41 -10.06
N THR A 421 -17.91 6.98 -11.21
CA THR A 421 -16.75 7.87 -11.30
C THR A 421 -16.87 9.08 -10.39
N LEU A 422 -18.07 9.64 -10.25
CA LEU A 422 -18.31 10.78 -9.35
C LEU A 422 -17.90 10.51 -7.90
N ASN A 423 -18.02 9.25 -7.47
CA ASN A 423 -17.69 8.81 -6.12
C ASN A 423 -16.26 8.27 -5.98
N SER A 424 -15.46 8.28 -7.06
CA SER A 424 -14.05 7.89 -6.99
C SER A 424 -13.23 8.97 -6.30
N GLY A 425 -12.40 8.60 -5.31
CA GLY A 425 -11.38 9.47 -4.75
C GLY A 425 -10.24 9.71 -5.74
N SER A 426 -9.37 10.69 -5.47
CA SER A 426 -8.16 10.92 -6.26
C SER A 426 -7.11 9.82 -6.06
N ALA A 427 -7.22 9.03 -5.05
CA ALA A 427 -6.39 7.89 -4.66
C ALA A 427 -5.43 8.18 -3.48
N GLY A 428 -4.23 7.57 -3.45
CA GLY A 428 -3.26 7.76 -2.40
C GLY A 428 -1.85 7.37 -2.81
N TYR A 429 -0.88 7.70 -1.94
CA TYR A 429 0.52 7.30 -2.09
C TYR A 429 1.04 6.64 -0.83
N ALA A 430 2.03 5.75 -1.01
CA ALA A 430 2.85 5.22 0.06
C ALA A 430 4.04 6.16 0.33
N ALA A 431 4.22 6.51 1.59
CA ALA A 431 5.37 7.27 2.09
C ALA A 431 6.24 6.35 2.94
N VAL A 432 7.54 6.26 2.63
CA VAL A 432 8.46 5.29 3.21
C VAL A 432 9.70 5.98 3.76
N TRP A 433 9.96 5.80 5.05
CA TRP A 433 11.20 6.26 5.67
C TRP A 433 12.30 5.20 5.53
N ALA A 434 13.32 5.51 4.75
CA ALA A 434 14.44 4.60 4.50
C ALA A 434 15.78 5.35 4.40
N ASP A 435 16.90 4.61 4.48
CA ASP A 435 18.24 5.17 4.39
C ASP A 435 18.57 5.61 2.95
N ARG A 436 18.10 4.84 1.98
CA ARG A 436 18.41 5.03 0.57
C ARG A 436 17.29 4.50 -0.32
N ASN A 437 17.23 5.00 -1.56
CA ASN A 437 16.28 4.55 -2.56
C ASN A 437 16.81 3.28 -3.27
N THR A 438 16.63 2.13 -2.62
CA THR A 438 16.92 0.81 -3.19
C THR A 438 15.83 -0.18 -2.80
N ARG A 439 15.70 -1.28 -3.55
CA ARG A 439 14.73 -2.35 -3.25
C ARG A 439 14.84 -2.83 -1.81
N GLU A 440 16.06 -3.14 -1.36
CA GLU A 440 16.32 -3.68 -0.03
C GLU A 440 15.93 -2.69 1.07
N ALA A 441 16.29 -1.42 0.92
CA ALA A 441 16.03 -0.40 1.93
C ALA A 441 14.52 -0.07 2.03
N ILE A 442 13.83 0.11 0.90
CA ILE A 442 12.39 0.38 0.86
C ILE A 442 11.60 -0.84 1.34
N PHE A 443 11.92 -2.06 0.84
CA PHE A 443 11.27 -3.29 1.28
C PHE A 443 11.43 -3.53 2.79
N SER A 444 12.65 -3.34 3.31
CA SER A 444 12.92 -3.44 4.75
C SER A 444 12.10 -2.43 5.57
N ALA A 445 11.97 -1.20 5.06
CA ALA A 445 11.13 -0.17 5.69
C ALA A 445 9.64 -0.55 5.71
N ILE A 446 9.13 -1.10 4.61
CA ILE A 446 7.76 -1.63 4.54
C ILE A 446 7.57 -2.78 5.54
N LYS A 447 8.50 -3.73 5.61
CA LYS A 447 8.43 -4.86 6.57
C LYS A 447 8.47 -4.42 8.03
N ARG A 448 9.28 -3.43 8.39
CA ARG A 448 9.30 -2.87 9.76
C ARG A 448 8.20 -1.83 10.00
N LYS A 449 7.35 -1.58 8.98
CA LYS A 449 6.16 -0.70 9.05
C LYS A 449 6.50 0.79 9.32
N GLU A 450 7.71 1.21 8.99
CA GLU A 450 8.13 2.61 9.07
C GLU A 450 7.67 3.37 7.81
N VAL A 451 6.37 3.32 7.61
CA VAL A 451 5.62 3.80 6.44
C VAL A 451 4.35 4.50 6.89
N TYR A 452 3.80 5.32 6.00
CA TYR A 452 2.50 5.92 6.21
C TYR A 452 1.78 6.16 4.88
N ALA A 453 0.45 6.33 4.96
CA ALA A 453 -0.39 6.64 3.81
C ALA A 453 -0.64 8.13 3.71
N THR A 454 -0.80 8.63 2.48
CA THR A 454 -1.48 9.89 2.23
C THR A 454 -2.56 9.70 1.17
N THR A 455 -3.50 10.63 1.10
CA THR A 455 -4.59 10.62 0.13
C THR A 455 -4.24 11.39 -1.17
N GLY A 456 -2.94 11.57 -1.44
CA GLY A 456 -2.41 12.24 -2.65
C GLY A 456 -1.43 13.35 -2.33
N THR A 457 -1.75 14.20 -1.37
CA THR A 457 -0.86 15.25 -0.87
C THR A 457 0.36 14.64 -0.18
N ARG A 458 1.57 15.15 -0.46
CA ARG A 458 2.82 14.63 0.11
C ARG A 458 3.14 15.29 1.45
N ILE A 459 2.19 15.21 2.42
CA ILE A 459 2.42 15.64 3.80
C ILE A 459 3.59 14.86 4.39
N THR A 460 4.59 15.57 4.93
CA THR A 460 5.70 14.93 5.66
C THR A 460 5.27 14.68 7.10
N LEU A 461 5.39 13.44 7.57
CA LEU A 461 4.94 13.02 8.91
C LEU A 461 6.01 12.20 9.61
N ARG A 462 6.33 12.55 10.86
CA ARG A 462 7.09 11.73 11.81
C ARG A 462 6.26 11.49 13.07
N PHE A 463 6.30 10.28 13.58
CA PHE A 463 5.59 9.87 14.79
C PHE A 463 6.44 8.89 15.58
N PHE A 464 6.70 9.22 16.85
CA PHE A 464 7.48 8.40 17.77
C PHE A 464 6.78 8.28 19.11
N ALA A 465 7.04 7.18 19.82
CA ALA A 465 6.62 6.98 21.20
C ALA A 465 7.79 6.50 22.05
N GLY A 466 7.83 6.89 23.33
CA GLY A 466 8.88 6.48 24.27
C GLY A 466 8.57 6.91 25.68
N TRP A 467 9.53 6.68 26.59
CA TRP A 467 9.32 6.92 28.02
C TRP A 467 10.01 8.19 28.53
N ASP A 468 11.00 8.70 27.81
CA ASP A 468 11.92 9.74 28.27
C ASP A 468 11.98 10.96 27.37
N PHE A 469 10.96 11.16 26.51
CA PHE A 469 10.80 12.37 25.72
C PHE A 469 10.50 13.58 26.61
N GLN A 470 10.93 14.75 26.12
CA GLN A 470 10.61 16.05 26.67
C GLN A 470 10.08 16.96 25.55
N ALA A 471 9.23 17.91 25.87
CA ALA A 471 8.71 18.84 24.87
C ALA A 471 9.84 19.60 24.14
N SER A 472 10.93 19.93 24.83
CA SER A 472 12.11 20.58 24.26
C SER A 472 12.90 19.73 23.27
N ASP A 473 12.64 18.43 23.17
CA ASP A 473 13.30 17.57 22.19
C ASP A 473 12.88 17.94 20.77
N LEU A 474 11.63 18.39 20.58
CA LEU A 474 11.08 18.83 19.29
C LEU A 474 11.83 20.05 18.72
N ASP A 475 12.43 20.87 19.57
CA ASP A 475 13.16 22.08 19.18
C ASP A 475 14.65 21.82 18.91
N GLN A 476 15.13 20.57 19.10
CA GLN A 476 16.54 20.24 18.91
C GLN A 476 16.86 20.03 17.44
N PRO A 477 18.01 20.57 16.93
CA PRO A 477 18.43 20.37 15.54
C PRO A 477 18.62 18.91 15.15
N ASN A 478 18.96 18.04 16.11
CA ASN A 478 19.12 16.59 15.95
C ASN A 478 17.92 15.80 16.45
N PHE A 479 16.72 16.38 16.41
CA PHE A 479 15.48 15.76 16.91
C PHE A 479 15.29 14.31 16.44
N ILE A 480 15.52 14.01 15.16
CA ILE A 480 15.32 12.67 14.60
C ILE A 480 16.24 11.65 15.28
N GLU A 481 17.53 11.97 15.44
CA GLU A 481 18.47 11.12 16.15
C GLU A 481 18.05 10.88 17.61
N LEU A 482 17.62 11.95 18.29
CA LEU A 482 17.12 11.86 19.66
C LEU A 482 15.86 10.99 19.73
N ALA A 483 14.96 11.11 18.76
CA ALA A 483 13.72 10.36 18.71
C ALA A 483 13.95 8.85 18.60
N TYR A 484 14.87 8.42 17.73
CA TYR A 484 15.26 7.00 17.64
C TYR A 484 16.00 6.49 18.88
N LYS A 485 16.77 7.34 19.58
CA LYS A 485 17.46 6.96 20.82
C LYS A 485 16.53 6.84 22.03
N LYS A 486 15.47 7.64 22.08
CA LYS A 486 14.53 7.73 23.21
C LYS A 486 13.27 6.88 23.05
N GLY A 487 12.98 6.42 21.84
CA GLY A 487 11.73 5.74 21.55
C GLY A 487 11.75 4.93 20.27
N VAL A 488 10.56 4.54 19.84
CA VAL A 488 10.31 3.80 18.61
C VAL A 488 9.56 4.67 17.61
N PRO A 489 9.85 4.54 16.30
CA PRO A 489 9.08 5.21 15.26
C PRO A 489 7.72 4.55 15.04
N MET A 490 6.87 5.16 14.18
CA MET A 490 5.66 4.54 13.67
C MET A 490 5.93 3.11 13.18
N GLY A 491 4.97 2.20 13.40
CA GLY A 491 5.11 0.77 13.12
C GLY A 491 5.78 -0.03 14.23
N GLY A 492 6.37 0.64 15.23
CA GLY A 492 7.10 0.01 16.34
C GLY A 492 6.22 -0.45 17.50
N ASP A 493 6.85 -1.19 18.41
CA ASP A 493 6.27 -1.70 19.65
C ASP A 493 6.93 -1.07 20.86
N ILE A 494 6.14 -0.67 21.86
CA ILE A 494 6.59 -0.28 23.18
C ILE A 494 6.03 -1.25 24.22
N SER A 495 6.87 -1.66 25.16
CA SER A 495 6.49 -2.54 26.27
C SER A 495 6.31 -1.74 27.56
N ARG A 496 5.70 -2.37 28.55
CA ARG A 496 5.45 -1.76 29.87
C ARG A 496 6.68 -1.07 30.46
N SER A 497 6.52 0.19 30.86
CA SER A 497 7.51 0.92 31.63
C SER A 497 7.60 0.37 33.06
N GLN A 498 8.84 0.27 33.63
CA GLN A 498 9.03 -0.13 35.03
C GLN A 498 8.24 0.76 36.01
N LYS A 499 8.02 2.03 35.68
CA LYS A 499 7.30 3.01 36.51
C LYS A 499 5.79 3.03 36.23
N ARG A 500 5.28 2.20 35.32
CA ARG A 500 3.87 2.16 34.90
C ARG A 500 3.30 3.53 34.49
N LYS A 501 4.17 4.46 34.07
CA LYS A 501 3.76 5.78 33.60
C LYS A 501 3.23 5.70 32.16
N PRO A 502 2.40 6.67 31.72
CA PRO A 502 1.97 6.78 30.33
C PRO A 502 3.15 6.93 29.35
N PRO A 503 3.06 6.41 28.13
CA PRO A 503 4.02 6.71 27.09
C PRO A 503 3.89 8.17 26.64
N LEU A 504 5.01 8.72 26.21
CA LEU A 504 5.11 10.07 25.66
C LEU A 504 5.22 9.96 24.14
N PHE A 505 4.43 10.76 23.45
CA PHE A 505 4.37 10.76 21.99
C PHE A 505 4.88 12.10 21.46
N VAL A 506 5.66 12.03 20.39
CA VAL A 506 6.10 13.21 19.63
C VAL A 506 5.71 13.06 18.18
N VAL A 507 5.08 14.11 17.64
CA VAL A 507 4.61 14.16 16.26
C VAL A 507 5.11 15.44 15.62
N THR A 508 5.62 15.34 14.39
CA THR A 508 5.86 16.50 13.53
C THR A 508 5.22 16.26 12.18
N ALA A 509 4.50 17.26 11.68
CA ALA A 509 3.90 17.24 10.36
C ALA A 509 4.20 18.55 9.63
N SER A 510 4.51 18.45 8.34
CA SER A 510 4.66 19.61 7.44
C SER A 510 3.81 19.38 6.20
N LYS A 511 3.17 20.46 5.73
CA LYS A 511 2.36 20.42 4.52
C LYS A 511 3.19 20.01 3.30
N ASP A 512 2.54 19.53 2.29
CA ASP A 512 3.10 19.48 0.94
C ASP A 512 3.36 20.92 0.46
N PRO A 513 4.58 21.27 0.03
CA PRO A 513 4.89 22.62 -0.45
C PRO A 513 4.00 23.13 -1.58
N LEU A 514 3.42 22.22 -2.38
CA LEU A 514 2.57 22.54 -3.52
C LEU A 514 1.07 22.57 -3.16
N GLU A 515 0.71 22.17 -1.93
CA GLU A 515 -0.68 21.97 -1.51
C GLU A 515 -1.06 22.90 -0.33
N ALA A 516 -2.26 22.70 0.20
CA ALA A 516 -2.81 23.52 1.25
C ALA A 516 -2.14 23.32 2.62
N ASN A 517 -2.38 24.28 3.51
CA ASN A 517 -1.92 24.23 4.89
C ASN A 517 -2.63 23.13 5.70
N LEU A 518 -1.99 22.72 6.79
CA LEU A 518 -2.53 21.73 7.72
C LEU A 518 -3.59 22.34 8.63
N GLU A 519 -4.66 21.60 8.86
CA GLU A 519 -5.71 21.94 9.82
C GLU A 519 -5.33 21.52 11.23
N LYS A 520 -5.05 20.24 11.41
CA LYS A 520 -4.76 19.65 12.73
C LYS A 520 -4.01 18.32 12.64
N ILE A 521 -3.47 17.92 13.78
CA ILE A 521 -2.95 16.59 14.07
C ILE A 521 -3.86 15.92 15.09
N GLN A 522 -4.31 14.71 14.79
CA GLN A 522 -5.06 13.85 15.69
C GLN A 522 -4.24 12.62 16.06
N ILE A 523 -4.32 12.18 17.31
CA ILE A 523 -3.91 10.83 17.72
C ILE A 523 -5.16 10.01 17.95
N ILE A 524 -5.24 8.88 17.28
CA ILE A 524 -6.30 7.89 17.44
C ILE A 524 -5.76 6.77 18.31
N LYS A 525 -6.38 6.57 19.47
CA LYS A 525 -6.12 5.46 20.39
C LYS A 525 -7.18 4.39 20.20
N GLY A 526 -6.75 3.13 20.09
CA GLY A 526 -7.61 1.97 20.31
C GLY A 526 -7.06 1.12 21.44
N TRP A 527 -7.93 0.54 22.27
CA TRP A 527 -7.49 -0.31 23.38
C TRP A 527 -8.50 -1.41 23.69
N GLN A 528 -8.05 -2.43 24.39
CA GLN A 528 -8.89 -3.44 25.01
C GLN A 528 -8.90 -3.22 26.51
N ASN A 529 -10.07 -2.91 27.08
CA ASN A 529 -10.19 -2.70 28.51
C ASN A 529 -10.14 -4.01 29.30
N LYS A 530 -10.09 -3.93 30.63
CA LYS A 530 -10.02 -5.10 31.54
C LYS A 530 -11.19 -6.07 31.41
N ASP A 531 -12.33 -5.62 30.89
CA ASP A 531 -13.50 -6.46 30.62
C ASP A 531 -13.43 -7.11 29.22
N GLY A 532 -12.33 -6.90 28.48
CA GLY A 532 -12.13 -7.42 27.12
C GLY A 532 -12.87 -6.61 26.05
N ILE A 533 -13.44 -5.44 26.39
CA ILE A 533 -14.19 -4.61 25.46
C ILE A 533 -13.24 -3.73 24.66
N LEU A 534 -13.41 -3.73 23.33
CA LEU A 534 -12.63 -2.91 22.42
C LEU A 534 -13.18 -1.48 22.37
N GLN A 535 -12.29 -0.51 22.58
CA GLN A 535 -12.60 0.92 22.69
C GLN A 535 -11.79 1.72 21.68
N GLU A 536 -12.20 2.95 21.41
CA GLU A 536 -11.42 3.93 20.66
C GLU A 536 -11.68 5.36 21.16
N LYS A 537 -10.70 6.22 21.01
CA LYS A 537 -10.80 7.66 21.29
C LYS A 537 -9.87 8.46 20.37
N ILE A 538 -10.36 9.63 19.96
CA ILE A 538 -9.64 10.57 19.10
C ILE A 538 -9.26 11.78 19.92
N PHE A 539 -8.02 12.21 19.81
CA PHE A 539 -7.48 13.38 20.50
C PHE A 539 -6.93 14.37 19.48
N ASP A 540 -7.44 15.60 19.47
CA ASP A 540 -6.83 16.72 18.75
C ASP A 540 -5.61 17.19 19.53
N VAL A 541 -4.38 16.78 19.08
CA VAL A 541 -3.14 17.05 19.81
C VAL A 541 -2.43 18.32 19.34
N ALA A 542 -2.68 18.76 18.10
CA ALA A 542 -2.28 20.07 17.59
C ALA A 542 -3.35 20.58 16.62
N VAL A 543 -3.69 21.85 16.72
CA VAL A 543 -4.68 22.53 15.86
C VAL A 543 -4.08 23.86 15.39
N ALA A 544 -4.23 24.18 14.12
CA ALA A 544 -3.75 25.44 13.56
C ALA A 544 -4.32 26.65 14.34
N PRO A 545 -3.51 27.68 14.63
CA PRO A 545 -3.89 28.75 15.56
C PRO A 545 -5.19 29.48 15.21
N LEU A 546 -5.43 29.76 13.93
CA LEU A 546 -6.65 30.43 13.48
C LEU A 546 -7.88 29.54 13.65
N ILE A 547 -7.79 28.28 13.29
CA ILE A 547 -8.86 27.28 13.46
C ILE A 547 -9.16 27.10 14.95
N LYS A 548 -8.13 27.03 15.81
CA LYS A 548 -8.31 26.97 17.27
C LYS A 548 -9.03 28.18 17.84
N LYS A 549 -8.81 29.38 17.26
CA LYS A 549 -9.55 30.60 17.63
C LYS A 549 -11.01 30.49 17.23
N CYS A 550 -11.29 30.06 16.01
CA CYS A 550 -12.63 29.87 15.49
C CYS A 550 -13.48 28.90 16.32
N LEU A 551 -12.91 27.75 16.67
CA LEU A 551 -13.59 26.75 17.51
C LEU A 551 -13.96 27.28 18.90
N LYS A 552 -13.26 28.31 19.41
CA LYS A 552 -13.53 28.94 20.72
C LYS A 552 -14.58 30.03 20.66
N THR A 553 -14.75 30.71 19.53
CA THR A 553 -15.59 31.91 19.42
C THR A 553 -16.96 31.61 18.82
N ASP A 554 -17.22 30.41 18.35
CA ASP A 554 -18.45 30.00 17.65
C ASP A 554 -18.81 30.96 16.47
N GLU A 555 -17.80 31.61 15.92
CA GLU A 555 -17.96 32.54 14.81
C GLU A 555 -18.27 31.79 13.52
N LYS A 556 -19.49 31.98 13.01
CA LYS A 556 -19.93 31.41 11.70
C LYS A 556 -19.11 31.89 10.50
N ASN A 557 -18.16 32.82 10.69
CA ASN A 557 -17.31 33.41 9.65
C ASN A 557 -15.95 32.66 9.46
N CYS A 558 -15.74 31.54 10.10
CA CYS A 558 -14.58 30.67 9.86
C CYS A 558 -14.81 29.72 8.70
N SER A 559 -15.63 30.10 7.73
CA SER A 559 -15.77 29.32 6.50
C SER A 559 -14.60 29.60 5.57
N LEU A 560 -13.92 28.54 5.20
CA LEU A 560 -12.93 28.51 4.13
C LEU A 560 -13.49 29.21 2.88
N THR A 561 -12.83 30.27 2.44
CA THR A 561 -13.27 31.03 1.27
C THR A 561 -12.82 30.28 0.02
N LEU A 562 -13.72 29.48 -0.54
CA LEU A 562 -13.52 28.94 -1.88
C LEU A 562 -13.73 30.06 -2.90
N SER A 563 -12.79 30.22 -3.81
CA SER A 563 -13.06 30.99 -5.01
C SER A 563 -13.80 30.11 -6.02
N GLN A 564 -14.71 30.70 -6.80
CA GLN A 564 -15.52 30.02 -7.82
C GLN A 564 -14.71 29.34 -8.94
N ALA A 565 -13.39 29.46 -8.97
CA ALA A 565 -12.51 28.99 -10.03
C ALA A 565 -11.59 27.80 -9.63
N GLY A 566 -11.94 27.04 -8.58
CA GLY A 566 -11.07 25.93 -8.15
C GLY A 566 -9.80 26.38 -7.42
N SER A 567 -9.73 27.63 -6.93
CA SER A 567 -8.65 28.11 -6.07
C SER A 567 -9.10 28.21 -4.60
N TYR A 568 -8.17 28.07 -3.67
CA TYR A 568 -8.41 28.15 -2.23
C TYR A 568 -7.41 29.10 -1.56
N SER A 569 -7.76 29.59 -0.36
CA SER A 569 -6.88 30.43 0.44
C SER A 569 -6.15 29.59 1.48
N ASN A 570 -4.84 29.74 1.58
CA ASN A 570 -4.01 29.09 2.60
C ASN A 570 -3.99 29.84 3.95
N GLY A 571 -4.86 30.85 4.16
CA GLY A 571 -4.81 31.72 5.33
C GLY A 571 -5.16 31.05 6.65
N ASP A 572 -5.96 29.98 6.63
CA ASP A 572 -6.60 29.43 7.85
C ASP A 572 -5.84 28.28 8.50
N GLY A 573 -4.94 27.61 7.78
CA GLY A 573 -4.14 26.51 8.28
C GLY A 573 -2.73 26.91 8.71
N SER A 574 -1.90 25.91 8.98
CA SER A 574 -0.48 26.07 9.33
C SER A 574 0.42 25.27 8.38
N GLU A 575 1.57 25.82 8.01
CA GLU A 575 2.55 25.12 7.15
C GLU A 575 3.16 23.89 7.85
N SER A 576 3.24 23.97 9.19
CA SER A 576 3.71 22.86 10.01
C SER A 576 2.99 22.83 11.34
N LEU A 577 2.82 21.65 11.89
CA LEU A 577 2.28 21.39 13.21
C LEU A 577 3.18 20.39 13.93
N GLN A 578 3.27 20.54 15.25
CA GLN A 578 3.98 19.60 16.10
C GLN A 578 3.22 19.36 17.40
N ALA A 579 3.36 18.18 17.97
CA ALA A 579 2.76 17.82 19.24
C ALA A 579 3.73 17.02 20.11
N PHE A 580 3.75 17.37 21.39
CA PHE A 580 4.22 16.56 22.50
C PHE A 580 2.98 16.18 23.31
N TRP A 581 2.71 14.88 23.44
CA TRP A 581 1.46 14.42 24.03
C TRP A 581 1.68 13.21 24.94
N GLU A 582 0.98 13.18 26.04
CA GLU A 582 0.87 12.08 26.99
C GLU A 582 -0.59 11.61 27.02
N ASP A 583 -0.80 10.28 26.99
CA ASP A 583 -2.14 9.71 27.02
C ASP A 583 -2.81 9.94 28.40
N PRO A 584 -3.84 10.79 28.50
CA PRO A 584 -4.49 11.06 29.79
C PRO A 584 -5.33 9.88 30.31
N ASP A 585 -5.68 8.95 29.43
CA ASP A 585 -6.54 7.79 29.73
C ASP A 585 -5.73 6.48 29.67
N PHE A 586 -4.41 6.54 29.90
CA PHE A 586 -3.53 5.37 29.84
C PHE A 586 -3.74 4.43 31.04
N ASP A 587 -3.92 3.14 30.76
CA ASP A 587 -3.80 2.07 31.76
C ASP A 587 -2.68 1.11 31.36
N SER A 588 -1.72 0.90 32.25
CA SER A 588 -0.55 0.06 31.99
C SER A 588 -0.86 -1.44 31.90
N ASP A 589 -2.06 -1.86 32.21
CA ASP A 589 -2.51 -3.26 32.17
C ASP A 589 -3.40 -3.54 30.95
N GLU A 590 -3.57 -2.57 30.05
CA GLU A 590 -4.41 -2.67 28.85
C GLU A 590 -3.57 -2.64 27.57
N TYR A 591 -3.83 -3.58 26.65
CA TYR A 591 -3.28 -3.53 25.29
C TYR A 591 -3.83 -2.32 24.55
N SER A 592 -2.97 -1.56 23.87
CA SER A 592 -3.40 -0.41 23.09
C SER A 592 -2.55 -0.17 21.83
N PHE A 593 -3.09 0.58 20.88
CA PHE A 593 -2.35 1.14 19.76
C PHE A 593 -2.67 2.61 19.62
N TYR A 594 -1.75 3.31 18.96
CA TYR A 594 -1.84 4.73 18.65
C TYR A 594 -1.39 4.96 17.23
N TYR A 595 -2.19 5.68 16.43
CA TYR A 595 -1.74 6.18 15.14
C TYR A 595 -2.14 7.65 14.96
N VAL A 596 -1.42 8.33 14.07
CA VAL A 596 -1.65 9.75 13.78
C VAL A 596 -2.48 9.88 12.51
N ARG A 597 -3.46 10.79 12.55
CA ARG A 597 -4.12 11.34 11.38
C ARG A 597 -3.80 12.83 11.30
N VAL A 598 -3.19 13.26 10.19
CA VAL A 598 -2.97 14.68 9.89
C VAL A 598 -4.00 15.10 8.88
N LEU A 599 -4.70 16.21 9.15
CA LEU A 599 -5.71 16.77 8.26
C LEU A 599 -5.20 18.07 7.64
N GLN A 600 -5.38 18.19 6.32
CA GLN A 600 -5.24 19.42 5.57
C GLN A 600 -6.55 20.20 5.65
N ILE A 601 -6.51 21.54 5.56
CA ILE A 601 -7.72 22.34 5.36
C ILE A 601 -8.42 21.88 4.07
N PRO A 602 -9.77 21.93 4.01
CA PRO A 602 -10.50 21.49 2.82
C PRO A 602 -10.08 22.23 1.55
N THR A 603 -9.90 21.47 0.47
CA THR A 603 -9.51 21.97 -0.85
C THR A 603 -10.49 21.50 -1.93
N PRO A 604 -10.49 22.10 -3.13
CA PRO A 604 -11.33 21.64 -4.20
C PRO A 604 -11.06 20.17 -4.57
N ARG A 605 -12.11 19.38 -4.71
CA ARG A 605 -12.05 18.01 -5.23
C ARG A 605 -11.86 18.04 -6.75
N TRP A 606 -11.34 16.96 -7.35
CA TRP A 606 -11.14 16.82 -8.81
C TRP A 606 -12.37 17.19 -9.64
N THR A 607 -13.56 16.93 -9.11
CA THR A 607 -14.83 17.33 -9.75
C THR A 607 -14.98 18.85 -9.88
N THR A 608 -14.46 19.63 -8.93
CA THR A 608 -14.45 21.09 -8.99
C THR A 608 -13.50 21.60 -10.06
N TYR A 609 -12.32 20.98 -10.20
CA TYR A 609 -11.38 21.30 -11.27
C TYR A 609 -11.94 20.97 -12.63
N ASP A 610 -12.58 19.82 -12.79
CA ASP A 610 -13.29 19.44 -14.03
C ASP A 610 -14.46 20.39 -14.36
N ALA A 611 -15.24 20.79 -13.35
CA ALA A 611 -16.32 21.73 -13.53
C ALA A 611 -15.81 23.07 -14.12
N ALA A 612 -14.70 23.57 -13.58
CA ALA A 612 -14.06 24.78 -14.11
C ALA A 612 -13.47 24.58 -15.51
N LEU A 613 -12.75 23.46 -15.73
CA LEU A 613 -12.09 23.17 -17.00
C LEU A 613 -13.08 22.98 -18.16
N PHE A 614 -14.19 22.28 -17.92
CA PHE A 614 -15.17 21.91 -18.94
C PHE A 614 -16.42 22.78 -18.95
N ASN A 615 -16.47 23.81 -18.10
CA ASN A 615 -17.66 24.69 -17.92
C ASN A 615 -18.94 23.86 -17.66
N LYS A 616 -18.87 22.98 -16.64
CA LYS A 616 -19.97 22.11 -16.22
C LYS A 616 -20.37 22.42 -14.78
N ASP A 617 -21.61 22.08 -14.43
CA ASP A 617 -22.09 22.11 -13.04
C ASP A 617 -22.13 20.66 -12.53
N TYR A 618 -21.25 20.33 -11.61
CA TYR A 618 -21.26 19.06 -10.89
C TYR A 618 -21.64 19.34 -9.44
N SER A 619 -22.86 19.11 -9.06
CA SER A 619 -23.45 19.52 -7.79
C SER A 619 -22.97 18.73 -6.55
N ALA A 620 -22.16 17.67 -6.71
CA ALA A 620 -21.76 16.80 -5.62
C ALA A 620 -20.25 16.94 -5.28
N ASN A 621 -19.94 16.87 -3.97
CA ASN A 621 -18.59 16.73 -3.39
C ASN A 621 -17.54 17.69 -3.98
N GLN A 622 -17.73 18.97 -3.75
CA GLN A 622 -16.81 20.00 -4.28
C GLN A 622 -15.54 20.18 -3.46
N LEU A 623 -15.48 19.65 -2.24
CA LEU A 623 -14.37 19.78 -1.29
C LEU A 623 -13.92 18.44 -0.74
N VAL A 624 -12.62 18.36 -0.46
CA VAL A 624 -11.97 17.23 0.18
C VAL A 624 -10.97 17.72 1.22
N SER A 625 -10.89 17.07 2.37
CA SER A 625 -9.84 17.28 3.39
C SER A 625 -8.78 16.18 3.24
N GLU A 626 -7.77 16.48 2.45
CA GLU A 626 -6.63 15.59 2.26
C GLU A 626 -5.97 15.26 3.59
N ARG A 627 -5.39 14.06 3.69
CA ARG A 627 -4.89 13.58 4.97
C ARG A 627 -3.70 12.62 4.85
N ALA A 628 -3.05 12.40 5.99
CA ALA A 628 -2.03 11.37 6.16
C ALA A 628 -2.39 10.47 7.34
N TYR A 629 -2.06 9.15 7.25
CA TYR A 629 -2.27 8.16 8.29
C TYR A 629 -0.95 7.45 8.61
N SER A 630 -0.39 7.65 9.83
CA SER A 630 0.80 6.91 10.23
C SER A 630 0.51 5.43 10.48
N SER A 631 1.50 4.57 10.29
CA SER A 631 1.48 3.23 10.88
C SER A 631 1.34 3.32 12.40
N PRO A 632 0.58 2.39 13.03
CA PRO A 632 0.37 2.40 14.48
C PRO A 632 1.64 2.09 15.27
N ILE A 633 1.77 2.72 16.45
CA ILE A 633 2.67 2.27 17.51
C ILE A 633 1.84 1.46 18.50
N TRP A 634 2.35 0.30 18.90
CA TRP A 634 1.66 -0.67 19.73
C TRP A 634 2.21 -0.67 21.16
N TYR A 635 1.32 -0.83 22.11
CA TYR A 635 1.66 -1.02 23.51
C TYR A 635 1.15 -2.37 24.01
N SER A 636 2.06 -3.17 24.58
CA SER A 636 1.73 -4.45 25.23
C SER A 636 2.09 -4.36 26.71
N PRO A 637 1.17 -4.75 27.64
CA PRO A 637 1.33 -4.73 29.07
C PRO A 637 2.48 -5.57 29.61
#